data_1ddf938eb56ffaf2de3dbbea5c4cce89
#
_entry.id   1ddf938eb56ffaf2de3dbbea5c4cce89
#
_cell.length_a   1.000
_cell.length_b   1.000
_cell.length_c   1.000
_cell.angle_alpha   90.00
_cell.angle_beta   90.00
_cell.angle_gamma   90.00
#
_symmetry.space_group_name_H-M   'P 1'
#
loop_
_entity.id
_entity.type
_entity.pdbx_description
1 polymer ?
#
loop_
_entity_poly.entity_id
_entity_poly.type
_entity_poly.pdbx_seq_one_letter_code
_entity_poly.pdbx_strand_id
1 'polypeptide(L)'
;MMNSKNIFQSVLMLALVAMNVSCSSQKDILNPKKVSNVDLLLSSMSVEEKVGQMTQLNIDVVCEGEVYKLSEPHRLNATKLHQALVDYHVGSILNCGGHAYPREQWHEIIGGIQKVATTETRLKVPILYGIDAIHGANYVTGSTLFPQQLAQAATFNPTLTEEGGRITAYETRAAGIPWNFSPVLDVGRNKNWSRFFETFGEDPYVCSVFGSALVRGYQGGNGSSVDNVHVAACMKHFLGYSGTRTGFDRTPAIISDIELREIYRPSFQAAIDAGALTVMINSGEINGIPVHANPKILIDLLRTEMGFKGLAVTDWEDVIKLVKNHRVAVDLKEATYLAVMAGIDMCMVPNDYDFTKYLIELVKEGRISEERLNVSVKRILETKEKLGLFQNSMPPSVAAFPEFASEKHKAAALHTAEESITLLENKNNILPLKKDAKIFVTGPAANSMTLLNGAWTRTWQGADAQFDDASKNTIYEALLSKNKNVTFSEVCGLETMNKMNGNPLEMAANADVIVVCVSELPSTELPGNIYDLELPKAQQEYVKMLQSTLKPVVLVLVENRPRIVRDIVDGCSAVVMAYQPGDFGGDALANILFGDVNPSGKLPFTYPKFQVGTSTYDHKYTETFDKDFGNKAFQPQWEFGYGLSYSNVQYENLQVSYESEAMGGEIFIRVDVLNPSERSVKESVLVFATDEVASITPSVKKLKAFQKIELAPKQKRTVEFSISKEDLKFIGKDAQPIFEPGAFQFHVGSLTQRLIIE
;
A
#
# COMPACT_ATOMS: atom_id res chain seq x y z
N MET A 1 31.99 -68.26 -27.07
CA MET A 1 33.13 -67.37 -27.40
C MET A 1 32.63 -65.94 -27.41
N MET A 2 32.70 -65.22 -26.27
CA MET A 2 32.36 -63.79 -26.17
C MET A 2 33.58 -62.97 -26.59
N ASN A 3 33.35 -62.03 -27.47
CA ASN A 3 34.35 -61.29 -28.21
C ASN A 3 35.09 -60.28 -27.30
N SER A 4 36.41 -60.41 -27.21
CA SER A 4 37.30 -59.62 -26.33
C SER A 4 37.28 -58.08 -26.59
N LYS A 5 36.60 -57.62 -27.63
CA LYS A 5 36.50 -56.20 -27.98
C LYS A 5 35.45 -55.44 -27.14
N ASN A 6 34.45 -56.10 -26.57
CA ASN A 6 33.41 -55.43 -25.78
C ASN A 6 33.80 -55.20 -24.31
N ILE A 7 34.80 -55.91 -23.81
CA ILE A 7 35.29 -55.71 -22.43
C ILE A 7 36.20 -54.48 -22.36
N PHE A 8 36.94 -54.18 -23.42
CA PHE A 8 37.85 -53.02 -23.45
C PHE A 8 37.10 -51.67 -23.59
N GLN A 9 35.95 -51.66 -24.27
CA GLN A 9 35.13 -50.43 -24.36
C GLN A 9 34.38 -50.13 -23.06
N SER A 10 33.93 -51.12 -22.31
CA SER A 10 33.24 -50.93 -21.04
C SER A 10 34.19 -50.46 -19.91
N VAL A 11 35.45 -50.91 -19.92
CA VAL A 11 36.46 -50.46 -18.92
C VAL A 11 36.94 -49.05 -19.25
N LEU A 12 37.01 -48.65 -20.52
CA LEU A 12 37.41 -47.30 -20.93
C LEU A 12 36.31 -46.25 -20.62
N MET A 13 35.02 -46.65 -20.71
CA MET A 13 33.90 -45.75 -20.34
C MET A 13 33.78 -45.54 -18.81
N LEU A 14 34.05 -46.56 -18.00
CA LEU A 14 34.07 -46.42 -16.56
C LEU A 14 35.26 -45.56 -16.06
N ALA A 15 36.43 -45.66 -16.75
CA ALA A 15 37.60 -44.82 -16.41
C ALA A 15 37.37 -43.32 -16.80
N LEU A 16 36.66 -43.05 -17.88
CA LEU A 16 36.31 -41.69 -18.31
C LEU A 16 35.23 -41.05 -17.42
N VAL A 17 34.27 -41.82 -16.90
CA VAL A 17 33.27 -41.30 -15.93
C VAL A 17 33.90 -41.07 -14.56
N ALA A 18 34.83 -41.92 -14.10
CA ALA A 18 35.55 -41.73 -12.85
C ALA A 18 36.51 -40.52 -12.91
N MET A 19 37.13 -40.22 -14.04
CA MET A 19 37.96 -39.02 -14.21
C MET A 19 37.15 -37.71 -14.28
N ASN A 20 35.92 -37.72 -14.82
CA ASN A 20 35.07 -36.56 -14.87
C ASN A 20 34.42 -36.23 -13.49
N VAL A 21 34.16 -37.20 -12.63
CA VAL A 21 33.67 -37.02 -11.29
C VAL A 21 34.79 -36.52 -10.35
N SER A 22 36.05 -36.92 -10.54
CA SER A 22 37.19 -36.40 -9.79
C SER A 22 37.60 -34.98 -10.19
N CYS A 23 37.32 -34.52 -11.44
CA CYS A 23 37.63 -33.14 -11.85
C CYS A 23 36.61 -32.12 -11.46
N SER A 24 35.34 -32.49 -11.22
CA SER A 24 34.32 -31.56 -10.75
C SER A 24 34.46 -31.23 -9.25
N SER A 25 34.89 -32.16 -8.43
CA SER A 25 35.08 -31.93 -6.99
C SER A 25 36.40 -31.18 -6.64
N GLN A 26 37.36 -31.15 -7.53
CA GLN A 26 38.64 -30.38 -7.31
C GLN A 26 38.57 -28.96 -7.87
N LYS A 27 37.60 -28.61 -8.76
CA LYS A 27 37.47 -27.22 -9.22
C LYS A 27 36.73 -26.31 -8.23
N ASP A 28 35.94 -26.87 -7.33
CA ASP A 28 35.25 -26.06 -6.30
C ASP A 28 36.14 -25.74 -5.07
N ILE A 29 37.31 -26.35 -4.94
CA ILE A 29 38.23 -26.13 -3.79
C ILE A 29 39.28 -25.03 -4.12
N LEU A 30 39.37 -24.55 -5.34
CA LEU A 30 40.44 -23.60 -5.75
C LEU A 30 39.94 -22.24 -6.28
N ASN A 31 38.69 -21.89 -6.07
CA ASN A 31 38.26 -20.50 -6.24
C ASN A 31 37.92 -19.93 -4.84
N PRO A 32 38.83 -19.16 -4.21
CA PRO A 32 38.45 -18.43 -3.02
C PRO A 32 37.28 -17.53 -3.44
N LYS A 33 36.09 -17.70 -2.78
CA LYS A 33 35.00 -16.74 -2.96
C LYS A 33 35.57 -15.34 -2.89
N LYS A 34 35.47 -14.57 -3.98
CA LYS A 34 35.96 -13.20 -4.02
C LYS A 34 35.23 -12.49 -2.88
N VAL A 35 36.01 -12.09 -1.84
CA VAL A 35 35.44 -11.40 -0.68
C VAL A 35 34.79 -10.12 -1.20
N SER A 36 33.53 -9.90 -0.90
CA SER A 36 32.82 -8.70 -1.35
C SER A 36 33.37 -7.46 -0.62
N ASN A 37 33.22 -6.28 -1.22
CA ASN A 37 33.56 -5.02 -0.56
C ASN A 37 32.80 -4.84 0.76
N VAL A 38 31.55 -5.30 0.81
CA VAL A 38 30.73 -5.30 2.02
C VAL A 38 31.32 -6.20 3.11
N ASP A 39 31.80 -7.40 2.78
CA ASP A 39 32.41 -8.31 3.75
C ASP A 39 33.75 -7.75 4.31
N LEU A 40 34.53 -7.09 3.47
CA LEU A 40 35.77 -6.41 3.90
C LEU A 40 35.44 -5.24 4.84
N LEU A 41 34.46 -4.42 4.49
CA LEU A 41 34.02 -3.29 5.30
C LEU A 41 33.50 -3.78 6.65
N LEU A 42 32.59 -4.77 6.65
CA LEU A 42 32.02 -5.37 7.85
C LEU A 42 33.13 -5.91 8.81
N SER A 43 34.14 -6.59 8.27
CA SER A 43 35.24 -7.13 9.07
C SER A 43 36.13 -6.06 9.69
N SER A 44 36.13 -4.84 9.15
CA SER A 44 36.90 -3.70 9.65
C SER A 44 36.16 -2.85 10.70
N MET A 45 34.86 -3.11 10.91
CA MET A 45 34.02 -2.38 11.85
C MET A 45 34.25 -2.79 13.30
N SER A 46 34.32 -1.82 14.21
CA SER A 46 34.21 -2.06 15.65
C SER A 46 32.76 -2.44 16.02
N VAL A 47 32.54 -2.94 17.24
CA VAL A 47 31.20 -3.23 17.78
C VAL A 47 30.36 -1.95 17.79
N GLU A 48 30.94 -0.82 18.20
CA GLU A 48 30.25 0.48 18.26
C GLU A 48 29.80 0.92 16.86
N GLU A 49 30.64 0.79 15.84
CA GLU A 49 30.30 1.10 14.44
C GLU A 49 29.20 0.17 13.88
N LYS A 50 29.24 -1.13 14.23
CA LYS A 50 28.19 -2.09 13.85
C LYS A 50 26.85 -1.72 14.47
N VAL A 51 26.85 -1.42 15.75
CA VAL A 51 25.64 -1.01 16.48
C VAL A 51 25.08 0.31 15.94
N GLY A 52 25.95 1.26 15.63
CA GLY A 52 25.57 2.51 14.99
C GLY A 52 24.83 2.29 13.66
N GLN A 53 25.31 1.34 12.81
CA GLN A 53 24.59 1.01 11.57
C GLN A 53 23.19 0.43 11.80
N MET A 54 22.95 -0.23 12.93
CA MET A 54 21.64 -0.78 13.31
C MET A 54 20.70 0.27 13.92
N THR A 55 21.14 1.52 14.08
CA THR A 55 20.41 2.63 14.70
C THR A 55 19.87 3.57 13.65
N GLN A 56 18.56 3.87 13.71
CA GLN A 56 17.91 4.88 12.88
C GLN A 56 17.31 5.98 13.77
N LEU A 57 17.65 7.24 13.49
CA LEU A 57 17.18 8.43 14.22
C LEU A 57 16.27 9.29 13.37
N ASN A 58 15.33 10.01 14.04
CA ASN A 58 14.58 11.09 13.41
C ASN A 58 15.50 12.28 13.12
N ILE A 59 15.24 12.99 12.01
CA ILE A 59 15.95 14.20 11.63
C ILE A 59 15.96 15.26 12.72
N ASP A 60 14.94 15.31 13.54
CA ASP A 60 14.79 16.26 14.66
C ASP A 60 16.00 16.20 15.60
N VAL A 61 16.58 15.02 15.80
CA VAL A 61 17.73 14.82 16.69
C VAL A 61 19.00 15.54 16.20
N VAL A 62 19.10 15.79 14.90
CA VAL A 62 20.28 16.43 14.29
C VAL A 62 20.04 17.85 13.81
N CYS A 63 18.83 18.38 14.00
CA CYS A 63 18.46 19.75 13.64
C CYS A 63 18.51 20.74 14.81
N GLU A 64 18.42 22.04 14.49
CA GLU A 64 18.24 23.12 15.45
C GLU A 64 16.85 23.08 16.07
N GLY A 65 16.74 23.41 17.36
CA GLY A 65 15.52 23.31 18.15
C GLY A 65 15.48 22.06 19.03
N GLU A 66 14.31 21.70 19.53
CA GLU A 66 14.03 20.49 20.31
C GLU A 66 13.29 19.48 19.42
N VAL A 67 13.38 18.20 19.74
CA VAL A 67 12.59 17.14 19.08
C VAL A 67 11.10 17.51 19.13
N TYR A 68 10.40 17.43 18.00
CA TYR A 68 9.02 17.89 17.76
C TYR A 68 8.79 19.41 17.88
N LYS A 69 9.87 20.22 18.05
CA LYS A 69 9.80 21.69 18.12
C LYS A 69 11.02 22.29 17.43
N LEU A 70 11.21 21.96 16.18
CA LEU A 70 12.36 22.47 15.43
C LEU A 70 12.24 23.98 15.17
N SER A 71 13.41 24.63 15.02
CA SER A 71 13.48 26.02 14.57
C SER A 71 13.14 26.13 13.10
N GLU A 72 12.35 27.13 12.70
CA GLU A 72 12.05 27.41 11.30
C GLU A 72 12.98 28.50 10.71
N PRO A 73 13.48 28.35 9.48
CA PRO A 73 13.46 27.11 8.66
C PRO A 73 14.34 26.02 9.26
N HIS A 74 13.99 24.74 9.06
CA HIS A 74 14.74 23.61 9.59
C HIS A 74 16.17 23.62 9.07
N ARG A 75 17.15 23.53 9.97
CA ARG A 75 18.60 23.52 9.68
C ARG A 75 19.30 22.47 10.51
N LEU A 76 20.36 21.90 9.93
CA LEU A 76 21.23 20.97 10.65
C LEU A 76 21.98 21.72 11.76
N ASN A 77 22.07 21.09 12.93
CA ASN A 77 22.94 21.54 14.02
C ASN A 77 24.25 20.76 13.96
N ALA A 78 25.37 21.45 13.73
CA ALA A 78 26.66 20.81 13.53
C ALA A 78 27.11 19.92 14.71
N THR A 79 26.87 20.37 15.96
CA THR A 79 27.24 19.59 17.15
C THR A 79 26.41 18.32 17.29
N LYS A 80 25.08 18.42 17.12
CA LYS A 80 24.17 17.28 17.19
C LYS A 80 24.45 16.29 16.06
N LEU A 81 24.72 16.79 14.84
CA LEU A 81 25.04 15.96 13.69
C LEU A 81 26.38 15.22 13.89
N HIS A 82 27.42 15.90 14.40
CA HIS A 82 28.69 15.27 14.74
C HIS A 82 28.48 14.18 15.81
N GLN A 83 27.74 14.47 16.87
CA GLN A 83 27.42 13.48 17.90
C GLN A 83 26.75 12.24 17.31
N ALA A 84 25.72 12.40 16.44
CA ALA A 84 25.00 11.27 15.85
C ALA A 84 25.92 10.41 14.96
N LEU A 85 26.70 11.05 14.07
CA LEU A 85 27.40 10.34 13.01
C LEU A 85 28.82 9.94 13.39
N VAL A 86 29.54 10.74 14.19
CA VAL A 86 30.93 10.48 14.56
C VAL A 86 31.01 9.75 15.90
N ASP A 87 30.27 10.20 16.92
CA ASP A 87 30.36 9.61 18.26
C ASP A 87 29.52 8.31 18.37
N TYR A 88 28.28 8.31 17.81
CA TYR A 88 27.38 7.16 17.86
C TYR A 88 27.32 6.32 16.56
N HIS A 89 28.02 6.72 15.50
CA HIS A 89 28.13 5.99 14.22
C HIS A 89 26.78 5.64 13.58
N VAL A 90 25.75 6.45 13.80
CA VAL A 90 24.37 6.21 13.32
C VAL A 90 24.37 5.94 11.82
N GLY A 91 23.70 4.85 11.41
CA GLY A 91 23.70 4.37 10.03
C GLY A 91 22.53 4.84 9.19
N SER A 92 21.47 5.37 9.82
CA SER A 92 20.25 5.78 9.14
C SER A 92 19.57 6.97 9.82
N ILE A 93 18.95 7.83 9.01
CA ILE A 93 18.11 8.95 9.45
C ILE A 93 16.81 8.91 8.66
N LEU A 94 15.70 9.39 9.25
CA LEU A 94 14.39 9.42 8.61
C LEU A 94 13.63 10.71 8.87
N ASN A 95 12.51 10.85 8.15
CA ASN A 95 11.48 11.87 8.35
C ASN A 95 11.82 13.26 7.82
N CYS A 96 11.00 14.28 8.15
CA CYS A 96 11.10 15.65 7.63
C CYS A 96 10.91 16.75 8.69
N GLY A 97 10.78 16.40 9.97
CA GLY A 97 10.59 17.39 11.03
C GLY A 97 9.20 18.07 11.06
N GLY A 98 8.19 17.46 10.42
CA GLY A 98 6.79 17.89 10.54
C GLY A 98 6.11 18.27 9.22
N HIS A 99 6.82 18.83 8.24
CA HIS A 99 6.22 19.24 6.95
C HIS A 99 7.18 19.10 5.76
N ALA A 100 6.62 19.23 4.55
CA ALA A 100 7.35 19.12 3.29
C ALA A 100 8.33 20.28 3.06
N TYR A 101 9.42 19.98 2.34
CA TYR A 101 10.42 20.97 1.90
C TYR A 101 10.54 21.03 0.37
N PRO A 102 11.01 22.17 -0.20
CA PRO A 102 11.47 22.20 -1.58
C PRO A 102 12.75 21.37 -1.76
N ARG A 103 13.03 20.93 -2.98
CA ARG A 103 14.22 20.10 -3.31
C ARG A 103 15.53 20.70 -2.86
N GLU A 104 15.66 22.02 -2.97
CA GLU A 104 16.87 22.76 -2.59
C GLU A 104 17.17 22.60 -1.09
N GLN A 105 16.15 22.69 -0.24
CA GLN A 105 16.31 22.47 1.20
C GLN A 105 16.61 21.01 1.52
N TRP A 106 15.97 20.05 0.82
CA TRP A 106 16.34 18.65 0.93
C TRP A 106 17.79 18.40 0.57
N HIS A 107 18.29 19.02 -0.51
CA HIS A 107 19.70 18.89 -0.91
C HIS A 107 20.68 19.46 0.13
N GLU A 108 20.34 20.57 0.80
CA GLU A 108 21.13 21.12 1.90
C GLU A 108 21.17 20.12 3.09
N ILE A 109 20.02 19.58 3.48
CA ILE A 109 19.90 18.64 4.59
C ILE A 109 20.63 17.33 4.27
N ILE A 110 20.27 16.65 3.19
CA ILE A 110 20.89 15.36 2.80
C ILE A 110 22.39 15.54 2.51
N GLY A 111 22.74 16.59 1.80
CA GLY A 111 24.14 16.90 1.48
C GLY A 111 24.98 17.16 2.71
N GLY A 112 24.46 17.90 3.69
CA GLY A 112 25.13 18.15 4.97
C GLY A 112 25.35 16.86 5.76
N ILE A 113 24.31 16.00 5.86
CA ILE A 113 24.41 14.69 6.53
C ILE A 113 25.44 13.80 5.84
N GLN A 114 25.36 13.65 4.52
CA GLN A 114 26.27 12.80 3.76
C GLN A 114 27.72 13.30 3.80
N LYS A 115 27.93 14.62 3.79
CA LYS A 115 29.25 15.21 3.92
C LYS A 115 29.92 14.77 5.22
N VAL A 116 29.27 14.91 6.37
CA VAL A 116 29.80 14.47 7.66
C VAL A 116 30.07 12.96 7.65
N ALA A 117 29.10 12.16 7.21
CA ALA A 117 29.22 10.71 7.16
C ALA A 117 30.40 10.23 6.35
N THR A 118 30.69 10.87 5.20
CA THR A 118 31.72 10.41 4.25
C THR A 118 33.07 11.10 4.40
N THR A 119 33.17 12.19 5.18
CA THR A 119 34.45 12.90 5.36
C THR A 119 34.99 12.87 6.79
N GLU A 120 34.12 12.82 7.81
CA GLU A 120 34.49 12.95 9.21
C GLU A 120 34.50 11.62 9.98
N THR A 121 33.78 10.58 9.47
CA THR A 121 33.79 9.25 10.09
C THR A 121 34.97 8.40 9.61
N ARG A 122 35.40 7.44 10.43
CA ARG A 122 36.57 6.57 10.13
C ARG A 122 36.37 5.72 8.88
N LEU A 123 35.17 5.09 8.73
CA LEU A 123 34.88 4.16 7.64
C LEU A 123 34.16 4.78 6.45
N LYS A 124 33.74 6.04 6.57
CA LYS A 124 33.07 6.81 5.49
C LYS A 124 31.83 6.12 4.93
N VAL A 125 31.09 5.42 5.79
CA VAL A 125 29.85 4.75 5.40
C VAL A 125 28.73 5.79 5.23
N PRO A 126 28.11 5.88 4.06
CA PRO A 126 27.04 6.85 3.83
C PRO A 126 25.78 6.53 4.65
N ILE A 127 24.98 7.57 4.96
CA ILE A 127 23.70 7.42 5.65
C ILE A 127 22.64 6.87 4.71
N LEU A 128 21.84 5.93 5.20
CA LEU A 128 20.62 5.50 4.55
C LEU A 128 19.46 6.40 5.04
N TYR A 129 18.98 7.30 4.18
CA TYR A 129 17.88 8.20 4.52
C TYR A 129 16.55 7.62 4.05
N GLY A 130 15.56 7.52 4.97
CA GLY A 130 14.24 6.97 4.69
C GLY A 130 13.12 7.97 4.89
N ILE A 131 12.01 7.81 4.10
CA ILE A 131 10.83 8.67 4.19
C ILE A 131 9.56 7.90 3.78
N ASP A 132 8.39 8.41 4.22
CA ASP A 132 7.07 7.90 3.85
C ASP A 132 6.53 8.60 2.59
N ALA A 133 6.97 8.17 1.40
CA ALA A 133 6.41 8.63 0.12
C ALA A 133 5.31 7.64 -0.34
N ILE A 134 4.15 7.69 0.34
CA ILE A 134 3.10 6.66 0.25
C ILE A 134 2.32 6.74 -1.07
N HIS A 135 1.94 7.96 -1.52
CA HIS A 135 1.16 8.15 -2.74
C HIS A 135 1.68 9.32 -3.60
N GLY A 136 2.98 9.44 -3.71
CA GLY A 136 3.75 10.51 -4.33
C GLY A 136 4.93 10.85 -3.44
N ALA A 137 5.82 11.74 -3.86
CA ALA A 137 6.90 12.23 -3.00
C ALA A 137 6.35 13.24 -1.98
N ASN A 138 5.52 12.78 -1.06
CA ASN A 138 4.66 13.56 -0.16
C ASN A 138 5.36 14.77 0.48
N TYR A 139 6.56 14.53 1.04
CA TYR A 139 7.28 15.56 1.79
C TYR A 139 8.24 16.39 0.92
N VAL A 140 8.06 16.34 -0.42
CA VAL A 140 8.75 17.21 -1.35
C VAL A 140 7.77 18.20 -1.96
N THR A 141 7.90 19.48 -1.62
CA THR A 141 7.01 20.55 -2.10
C THR A 141 7.03 20.61 -3.62
N GLY A 142 5.83 20.73 -4.22
CA GLY A 142 5.63 20.79 -5.66
C GLY A 142 5.72 19.43 -6.38
N SER A 143 5.98 18.32 -5.66
CA SER A 143 5.90 16.98 -6.24
C SER A 143 4.46 16.60 -6.60
N THR A 144 4.32 15.59 -7.45
CA THR A 144 3.03 15.03 -7.88
C THR A 144 2.46 14.10 -6.81
N LEU A 145 1.25 14.38 -6.30
CA LEU A 145 0.51 13.45 -5.46
C LEU A 145 -0.50 12.65 -6.27
N PHE A 146 -0.46 11.35 -6.08
CA PHE A 146 -1.40 10.38 -6.65
C PHE A 146 -2.59 10.15 -5.72
N PRO A 147 -3.67 9.50 -6.19
CA PRO A 147 -4.69 8.96 -5.30
C PRO A 147 -4.07 8.04 -4.23
N GLN A 148 -4.68 7.97 -3.05
CA GLN A 148 -4.29 7.02 -2.01
C GLN A 148 -4.41 5.57 -2.49
N GLN A 149 -3.70 4.62 -1.85
CA GLN A 149 -3.62 3.23 -2.31
C GLN A 149 -4.99 2.57 -2.50
N LEU A 150 -5.96 2.86 -1.62
CA LEU A 150 -7.33 2.36 -1.76
C LEU A 150 -7.99 2.81 -3.07
N ALA A 151 -7.80 4.07 -3.44
CA ALA A 151 -8.28 4.61 -4.71
C ALA A 151 -7.52 4.00 -5.90
N GLN A 152 -6.21 3.80 -5.78
CA GLN A 152 -5.44 3.11 -6.82
C GLN A 152 -5.96 1.69 -7.07
N ALA A 153 -6.30 0.94 -6.01
CA ALA A 153 -6.88 -0.39 -6.13
C ALA A 153 -8.24 -0.38 -6.84
N ALA A 154 -9.07 0.68 -6.64
CA ALA A 154 -10.35 0.83 -7.31
C ALA A 154 -10.24 0.91 -8.84
N THR A 155 -9.07 1.23 -9.37
CA THR A 155 -8.83 1.21 -10.83
C THR A 155 -8.87 -0.20 -11.40
N PHE A 156 -8.55 -1.24 -10.63
CA PHE A 156 -8.23 -2.60 -11.10
C PHE A 156 -7.25 -2.59 -12.29
N ASN A 157 -6.34 -1.61 -12.30
CA ASN A 157 -5.32 -1.40 -13.32
C ASN A 157 -3.92 -1.22 -12.67
N PRO A 158 -3.23 -2.30 -12.36
CA PRO A 158 -1.94 -2.24 -11.68
C PRO A 158 -0.84 -1.52 -12.48
N THR A 159 -1.03 -1.35 -13.81
CA THR A 159 -0.09 -0.59 -14.64
C THR A 159 -0.03 0.89 -14.24
N LEU A 160 -1.17 1.49 -13.87
CA LEU A 160 -1.21 2.87 -13.36
C LEU A 160 -0.48 3.00 -12.02
N THR A 161 -0.63 2.00 -11.16
CA THR A 161 0.06 1.97 -9.86
C THR A 161 1.57 1.79 -10.03
N GLU A 162 2.02 0.95 -10.96
CA GLU A 162 3.45 0.80 -11.28
C GLU A 162 4.04 2.10 -11.83
N GLU A 163 3.33 2.77 -12.74
CA GLU A 163 3.76 4.09 -13.26
C GLU A 163 3.76 5.16 -12.16
N GLY A 164 2.73 5.21 -11.30
CA GLY A 164 2.69 6.09 -10.12
C GLY A 164 3.85 5.83 -9.17
N GLY A 165 4.21 4.56 -8.94
CA GLY A 165 5.38 4.15 -8.16
C GLY A 165 6.68 4.63 -8.78
N ARG A 166 6.84 4.49 -10.10
CA ARG A 166 8.01 4.98 -10.84
C ARG A 166 8.17 6.51 -10.74
N ILE A 167 7.07 7.26 -10.86
CA ILE A 167 7.07 8.72 -10.72
C ILE A 167 7.40 9.11 -9.28
N THR A 168 6.78 8.47 -8.29
CA THR A 168 7.07 8.68 -6.86
C THR A 168 8.56 8.46 -6.56
N ALA A 169 9.14 7.37 -7.07
CA ALA A 169 10.56 7.08 -6.91
C ALA A 169 11.43 8.17 -7.52
N TYR A 170 11.15 8.56 -8.75
CA TYR A 170 11.88 9.61 -9.46
C TYR A 170 11.85 10.93 -8.69
N GLU A 171 10.68 11.36 -8.22
CA GLU A 171 10.53 12.62 -7.51
C GLU A 171 11.13 12.59 -6.09
N THR A 172 11.11 11.41 -5.43
CA THR A 172 11.78 11.18 -4.14
C THR A 172 13.30 11.21 -4.30
N ARG A 173 13.84 10.56 -5.34
CA ARG A 173 15.29 10.62 -5.66
C ARG A 173 15.74 12.02 -6.07
N ALA A 174 14.87 12.78 -6.73
CA ALA A 174 15.15 14.18 -7.06
C ALA A 174 15.39 15.05 -5.81
N ALA A 175 14.87 14.66 -4.65
CA ALA A 175 15.16 15.27 -3.35
C ALA A 175 16.42 14.69 -2.68
N GLY A 176 17.04 13.65 -3.25
CA GLY A 176 18.22 12.98 -2.70
C GLY A 176 17.92 11.81 -1.76
N ILE A 177 16.65 11.40 -1.64
CA ILE A 177 16.20 10.36 -0.69
C ILE A 177 16.16 9.00 -1.40
N PRO A 178 16.90 7.96 -0.91
CA PRO A 178 17.03 6.69 -1.60
C PRO A 178 16.10 5.58 -1.10
N TRP A 179 15.37 5.76 0.01
CA TRP A 179 14.59 4.73 0.66
C TRP A 179 13.18 5.21 0.97
N ASN A 180 12.17 4.46 0.53
CA ASN A 180 10.75 4.77 0.72
C ASN A 180 10.07 3.71 1.59
N PHE A 181 9.38 4.12 2.65
CA PHE A 181 8.57 3.26 3.55
C PHE A 181 7.20 2.94 2.94
N SER A 182 7.20 2.34 1.77
CA SER A 182 6.05 1.92 0.97
C SER A 182 6.47 0.73 0.09
N PRO A 183 5.54 -0.17 -0.33
CA PRO A 183 4.07 -0.14 -0.22
C PRO A 183 3.53 -0.57 1.15
N VAL A 184 2.30 -0.10 1.48
CA VAL A 184 1.49 -0.66 2.57
C VAL A 184 0.76 -1.89 2.04
N LEU A 185 1.07 -3.06 2.61
CA LEU A 185 0.58 -4.36 2.16
C LEU A 185 -0.38 -5.02 3.16
N ASP A 186 -0.79 -4.27 4.17
CA ASP A 186 -1.84 -4.67 5.08
C ASP A 186 -3.15 -4.90 4.31
N VAL A 187 -3.86 -5.98 4.63
CA VAL A 187 -5.14 -6.31 4.01
C VAL A 187 -6.28 -5.68 4.81
N GLY A 188 -7.09 -4.82 4.18
CA GLY A 188 -8.13 -4.01 4.81
C GLY A 188 -9.37 -4.80 5.24
N ARG A 189 -9.25 -5.74 6.18
CA ARG A 189 -10.36 -6.55 6.68
C ARG A 189 -11.24 -5.79 7.66
N ASN A 190 -10.67 -4.96 8.52
CA ASN A 190 -11.40 -4.17 9.49
C ASN A 190 -11.64 -2.74 8.97
N LYS A 191 -12.90 -2.39 8.67
CA LYS A 191 -13.29 -1.08 8.12
C LYS A 191 -13.13 0.07 9.12
N ASN A 192 -13.05 -0.22 10.44
CA ASN A 192 -12.81 0.80 11.45
C ASN A 192 -11.32 1.21 11.55
N TRP A 193 -10.41 0.42 10.97
CA TRP A 193 -8.98 0.69 11.09
C TRP A 193 -8.60 2.03 10.48
N SER A 194 -7.87 2.84 11.27
CA SER A 194 -7.52 4.21 10.90
C SER A 194 -6.66 4.32 9.62
N ARG A 195 -5.95 3.24 9.27
CA ARG A 195 -5.07 3.16 8.10
C ARG A 195 -5.72 2.39 6.93
N PHE A 196 -7.04 2.20 6.95
CA PHE A 196 -7.76 1.47 5.91
C PHE A 196 -7.51 2.03 4.50
N PHE A 197 -7.45 3.36 4.35
CA PHE A 197 -7.20 4.04 3.08
C PHE A 197 -5.79 3.79 2.51
N GLU A 198 -4.82 3.42 3.37
CA GLU A 198 -3.45 3.10 2.96
C GLU A 198 -3.35 1.70 2.33
N THR A 199 -4.38 0.86 2.48
CA THR A 199 -4.40 -0.51 1.93
C THR A 199 -4.88 -0.54 0.49
N PHE A 200 -4.64 -1.66 -0.20
CA PHE A 200 -5.28 -1.94 -1.50
C PHE A 200 -6.65 -2.62 -1.35
N GLY A 201 -7.32 -2.45 -0.20
CA GLY A 201 -8.63 -2.99 0.09
C GLY A 201 -8.60 -4.34 0.81
N GLU A 202 -9.71 -5.09 0.72
CA GLU A 202 -9.94 -6.26 1.57
C GLU A 202 -9.46 -7.59 0.99
N ASP A 203 -9.06 -7.61 -0.29
CA ASP A 203 -8.71 -8.85 -0.99
C ASP A 203 -7.20 -9.09 -1.05
N PRO A 204 -6.70 -10.27 -0.59
CA PRO A 204 -5.28 -10.59 -0.60
C PRO A 204 -4.65 -10.63 -2.00
N TYR A 205 -5.41 -11.05 -3.01
CA TYR A 205 -4.91 -11.12 -4.39
C TYR A 205 -4.75 -9.71 -4.99
N VAL A 206 -5.71 -8.81 -4.77
CA VAL A 206 -5.60 -7.40 -5.15
C VAL A 206 -4.39 -6.76 -4.46
N CYS A 207 -4.25 -6.93 -3.14
CA CYS A 207 -3.09 -6.43 -2.39
C CYS A 207 -1.76 -6.97 -2.95
N SER A 208 -1.72 -8.25 -3.36
CA SER A 208 -0.54 -8.88 -3.95
C SER A 208 -0.16 -8.28 -5.31
N VAL A 209 -1.14 -8.12 -6.19
CA VAL A 209 -0.92 -7.60 -7.56
C VAL A 209 -0.49 -6.13 -7.53
N PHE A 210 -1.21 -5.30 -6.77
CA PHE A 210 -0.90 -3.87 -6.67
C PHE A 210 0.37 -3.60 -5.88
N GLY A 211 0.61 -4.34 -4.79
CA GLY A 211 1.84 -4.26 -4.01
C GLY A 211 3.08 -4.59 -4.83
N SER A 212 3.02 -5.67 -5.62
CA SER A 212 4.10 -6.03 -6.55
C SER A 212 4.34 -4.96 -7.61
N ALA A 213 3.28 -4.34 -8.14
CA ALA A 213 3.38 -3.25 -9.10
C ALA A 213 4.11 -2.04 -8.50
N LEU A 214 3.77 -1.63 -7.25
CA LEU A 214 4.50 -0.55 -6.57
C LEU A 214 5.97 -0.89 -6.33
N VAL A 215 6.29 -2.12 -5.89
CA VAL A 215 7.70 -2.54 -5.70
C VAL A 215 8.49 -2.41 -7.00
N ARG A 216 7.94 -2.88 -8.12
CA ARG A 216 8.60 -2.73 -9.43
C ARG A 216 8.74 -1.27 -9.84
N GLY A 217 7.70 -0.45 -9.64
CA GLY A 217 7.74 0.98 -9.92
C GLY A 217 8.79 1.71 -9.09
N TYR A 218 8.87 1.43 -7.79
CA TYR A 218 9.86 2.06 -6.90
C TYR A 218 11.29 1.65 -7.22
N GLN A 219 11.55 0.38 -7.51
CA GLN A 219 12.91 -0.16 -7.66
C GLN A 219 13.41 -0.25 -9.11
N GLY A 220 12.53 -0.07 -10.10
CA GLY A 220 12.87 -0.15 -11.53
C GLY A 220 13.21 -1.55 -12.02
N GLY A 221 12.91 -2.61 -11.24
CA GLY A 221 13.21 -4.00 -11.56
C GLY A 221 13.11 -4.93 -10.36
N ASN A 222 13.83 -6.05 -10.42
CA ASN A 222 13.75 -7.14 -9.42
C ASN A 222 14.59 -6.92 -8.15
N GLY A 223 15.05 -5.70 -7.85
CA GLY A 223 15.82 -5.38 -6.66
C GLY A 223 17.26 -5.92 -6.63
N SER A 224 17.80 -6.40 -7.74
CA SER A 224 19.23 -6.81 -7.82
C SER A 224 20.17 -5.62 -7.71
N SER A 225 19.77 -4.48 -8.28
CA SER A 225 20.36 -3.15 -8.11
C SER A 225 19.29 -2.11 -8.32
N VAL A 226 19.41 -0.96 -7.67
CA VAL A 226 18.50 0.19 -7.81
C VAL A 226 19.34 1.36 -8.35
N ASP A 227 18.92 1.88 -9.48
CA ASP A 227 19.64 2.99 -10.12
C ASP A 227 19.39 4.34 -9.40
N ASN A 228 19.96 5.41 -9.94
CA ASN A 228 19.90 6.72 -9.32
C ASN A 228 18.59 7.51 -9.52
N VAL A 229 17.59 6.92 -10.18
CA VAL A 229 16.25 7.52 -10.35
C VAL A 229 15.15 6.71 -9.64
N HIS A 230 15.51 5.58 -9.03
CA HIS A 230 14.63 4.70 -8.27
C HIS A 230 15.01 4.68 -6.77
N VAL A 231 14.14 4.13 -5.93
CA VAL A 231 14.30 4.02 -4.48
C VAL A 231 14.14 2.58 -4.01
N ALA A 232 14.73 2.23 -2.85
CA ALA A 232 14.41 0.97 -2.20
C ALA A 232 12.96 1.00 -1.69
N ALA A 233 12.20 -0.03 -1.99
CA ALA A 233 10.88 -0.27 -1.40
C ALA A 233 11.02 -0.84 0.02
N CYS A 234 10.11 -0.44 0.91
CA CYS A 234 9.96 -1.01 2.24
C CYS A 234 8.53 -1.49 2.42
N MET A 235 8.29 -2.77 2.12
CA MET A 235 6.96 -3.36 2.32
C MET A 235 6.56 -3.31 3.80
N LYS A 236 5.34 -2.87 4.11
CA LYS A 236 4.87 -2.69 5.49
C LYS A 236 3.38 -2.97 5.65
N HIS A 237 2.87 -3.28 6.85
CA HIS A 237 3.63 -3.55 8.06
C HIS A 237 3.60 -5.06 8.34
N PHE A 238 4.71 -5.75 8.30
CA PHE A 238 4.78 -7.21 8.33
C PHE A 238 4.46 -7.76 9.73
N LEU A 239 3.38 -8.56 9.90
CA LEU A 239 2.18 -8.76 9.09
C LEU A 239 0.96 -8.79 10.02
N GLY A 240 -0.26 -8.76 9.45
CA GLY A 240 -1.50 -8.88 10.23
C GLY A 240 -1.86 -7.65 11.06
N TYR A 241 -1.24 -6.51 10.81
CA TYR A 241 -1.42 -5.27 11.57
C TYR A 241 -2.85 -4.71 11.49
N SER A 242 -3.48 -4.83 10.32
CA SER A 242 -4.89 -4.43 10.11
C SER A 242 -5.91 -5.36 10.76
N GLY A 243 -5.48 -6.52 11.27
CA GLY A 243 -6.34 -7.54 11.91
C GLY A 243 -6.73 -7.23 13.35
N THR A 244 -6.70 -5.96 13.79
CA THR A 244 -7.02 -5.56 15.16
C THR A 244 -8.47 -5.87 15.52
N ARG A 245 -8.71 -6.34 16.75
CA ARG A 245 -10.07 -6.69 17.22
C ARG A 245 -10.99 -5.48 17.33
N THR A 246 -10.45 -4.34 17.66
CA THR A 246 -11.21 -3.10 17.92
C THR A 246 -11.29 -2.18 16.71
N GLY A 247 -10.48 -2.39 15.68
CA GLY A 247 -10.24 -1.43 14.61
C GLY A 247 -9.29 -0.30 14.99
N PHE A 248 -8.87 -0.20 16.24
CA PHE A 248 -7.92 0.81 16.70
C PHE A 248 -6.50 0.43 16.31
N ASP A 249 -5.75 1.43 15.90
CA ASP A 249 -4.35 1.28 15.54
C ASP A 249 -3.50 0.77 16.72
N ARG A 250 -2.51 -0.07 16.46
CA ARG A 250 -1.57 -0.65 17.43
C ARG A 250 -2.24 -1.44 18.57
N THR A 251 -3.47 -1.95 18.35
CA THR A 251 -4.17 -2.79 19.32
C THR A 251 -4.06 -4.27 18.97
N PRO A 252 -4.31 -5.20 19.92
CA PRO A 252 -4.11 -6.63 19.71
C PRO A 252 -4.89 -7.22 18.54
N ALA A 253 -4.23 -8.05 17.73
CA ALA A 253 -4.84 -8.92 16.74
C ALA A 253 -4.90 -10.36 17.25
N ILE A 254 -6.01 -11.05 17.00
CA ILE A 254 -6.16 -12.49 17.25
C ILE A 254 -6.36 -13.16 15.90
N ILE A 255 -5.33 -13.78 15.39
CA ILE A 255 -5.27 -14.32 14.03
C ILE A 255 -4.85 -15.80 14.12
N SER A 256 -5.65 -16.69 13.55
CA SER A 256 -5.27 -18.10 13.46
C SER A 256 -4.11 -18.30 12.48
N ASP A 257 -3.35 -19.38 12.61
CA ASP A 257 -2.28 -19.72 11.68
C ASP A 257 -2.79 -19.90 10.23
N ILE A 258 -4.02 -20.39 10.09
CA ILE A 258 -4.70 -20.52 8.79
C ILE A 258 -4.95 -19.13 8.20
N GLU A 259 -5.58 -18.25 8.95
CA GLU A 259 -5.90 -16.90 8.50
C GLU A 259 -4.64 -16.06 8.21
N LEU A 260 -3.61 -16.20 9.04
CA LEU A 260 -2.33 -15.50 8.86
C LEU A 260 -1.71 -15.82 7.49
N ARG A 261 -1.75 -17.10 7.09
CA ARG A 261 -1.20 -17.58 5.82
C ARG A 261 -2.14 -17.39 4.64
N GLU A 262 -3.44 -17.47 4.85
CA GLU A 262 -4.44 -17.32 3.77
C GLU A 262 -4.67 -15.86 3.40
N ILE A 263 -4.67 -14.94 4.36
CA ILE A 263 -5.10 -13.55 4.19
C ILE A 263 -3.91 -12.59 4.21
N TYR A 264 -3.06 -12.65 5.25
CA TYR A 264 -2.06 -11.59 5.49
C TYR A 264 -0.70 -11.87 4.85
N ARG A 265 -0.32 -13.14 4.65
CA ARG A 265 0.97 -13.50 4.05
C ARG A 265 1.08 -13.23 2.54
N PRO A 266 0.05 -13.46 1.69
CA PRO A 266 0.20 -13.44 0.24
C PRO A 266 0.72 -12.11 -0.33
N SER A 267 0.26 -10.97 0.16
CA SER A 267 0.70 -9.65 -0.30
C SER A 267 2.19 -9.40 -0.05
N PHE A 268 2.70 -9.84 1.10
CA PHE A 268 4.13 -9.76 1.42
C PHE A 268 4.96 -10.75 0.62
N GLN A 269 4.47 -11.99 0.39
CA GLN A 269 5.18 -12.94 -0.46
C GLN A 269 5.33 -12.40 -1.88
N ALA A 270 4.25 -11.87 -2.45
CA ALA A 270 4.28 -11.28 -3.79
C ALA A 270 5.25 -10.08 -3.89
N ALA A 271 5.37 -9.27 -2.85
CA ALA A 271 6.35 -8.19 -2.79
C ALA A 271 7.80 -8.69 -2.67
N ILE A 272 8.03 -9.78 -1.91
CA ILE A 272 9.34 -10.47 -1.85
C ILE A 272 9.73 -10.99 -3.23
N ASP A 273 8.79 -11.65 -3.90
CA ASP A 273 8.99 -12.21 -5.25
C ASP A 273 9.22 -11.11 -6.30
N ALA A 274 8.62 -9.94 -6.12
CA ALA A 274 8.89 -8.72 -6.91
C ALA A 274 10.25 -8.07 -6.57
N GLY A 275 10.96 -8.53 -5.55
CA GLY A 275 12.31 -8.09 -5.20
C GLY A 275 12.39 -6.98 -4.17
N ALA A 276 11.38 -6.79 -3.31
CA ALA A 276 11.42 -5.78 -2.24
C ALA A 276 12.69 -5.89 -1.39
N LEU A 277 13.41 -4.78 -1.22
CA LEU A 277 14.72 -4.77 -0.54
C LEU A 277 14.60 -4.71 0.96
N THR A 278 13.53 -4.13 1.50
CA THR A 278 13.37 -3.92 2.93
C THR A 278 11.94 -4.20 3.39
N VAL A 279 11.78 -4.46 4.68
CA VAL A 279 10.50 -4.68 5.33
C VAL A 279 10.43 -3.93 6.65
N MET A 280 9.32 -3.23 6.89
CA MET A 280 8.99 -2.64 8.19
C MET A 280 8.02 -3.56 8.94
N ILE A 281 8.29 -3.75 10.22
CA ILE A 281 7.57 -4.73 11.04
C ILE A 281 6.31 -4.10 11.65
N ASN A 282 5.28 -4.90 11.82
CA ASN A 282 4.01 -4.54 12.44
C ASN A 282 4.20 -4.04 13.88
N SER A 283 3.67 -2.85 14.17
CA SER A 283 3.77 -2.15 15.46
C SER A 283 2.87 -2.72 16.57
N GLY A 284 2.06 -3.73 16.25
CA GLY A 284 1.12 -4.38 17.17
C GLY A 284 1.61 -5.74 17.69
N GLU A 285 0.67 -6.49 18.21
CA GLU A 285 0.86 -7.86 18.68
C GLU A 285 -0.11 -8.82 18.00
N ILE A 286 0.33 -10.07 17.82
CA ILE A 286 -0.49 -11.17 17.31
C ILE A 286 -0.57 -12.24 18.39
N ASN A 287 -1.79 -12.61 18.77
CA ASN A 287 -2.05 -13.66 19.75
C ASN A 287 -1.31 -13.45 21.10
N GLY A 288 -1.19 -12.18 21.52
CA GLY A 288 -0.56 -11.78 22.77
C GLY A 288 0.98 -11.66 22.72
N ILE A 289 1.60 -11.78 21.54
CA ILE A 289 3.06 -11.63 21.38
C ILE A 289 3.32 -10.44 20.46
N PRO A 290 4.02 -9.37 20.93
CA PRO A 290 4.45 -8.27 20.07
C PRO A 290 5.30 -8.80 18.92
N VAL A 291 5.02 -8.34 17.68
CA VAL A 291 5.71 -8.88 16.50
C VAL A 291 7.22 -8.62 16.56
N HIS A 292 7.64 -7.51 17.13
CA HIS A 292 9.04 -7.14 17.34
C HIS A 292 9.79 -8.04 18.35
N ALA A 293 9.09 -8.85 19.13
CA ALA A 293 9.65 -9.83 20.06
C ALA A 293 9.26 -11.27 19.68
N ASN A 294 8.87 -11.52 18.43
CA ASN A 294 8.33 -12.82 18.00
C ASN A 294 9.23 -13.50 16.94
N PRO A 295 10.17 -14.37 17.35
CA PRO A 295 11.04 -15.08 16.41
C PRO A 295 10.29 -16.02 15.46
N LYS A 296 9.11 -16.56 15.84
CA LYS A 296 8.29 -17.39 14.95
C LYS A 296 7.82 -16.59 13.72
N ILE A 297 7.51 -15.31 13.90
CA ILE A 297 7.11 -14.43 12.79
C ILE A 297 8.34 -13.95 12.02
N LEU A 298 9.38 -13.45 12.70
CA LEU A 298 10.50 -12.78 12.05
C LEU A 298 11.59 -13.72 11.53
N ILE A 299 11.77 -14.89 12.16
CA ILE A 299 12.76 -15.88 11.73
C ILE A 299 12.10 -17.01 10.96
N ASP A 300 11.14 -17.72 11.60
CA ASP A 300 10.58 -18.93 11.00
C ASP A 300 9.73 -18.57 9.77
N LEU A 301 8.77 -17.64 9.89
CA LEU A 301 7.90 -17.26 8.77
C LEU A 301 8.64 -16.38 7.75
N LEU A 302 9.13 -15.20 8.16
CA LEU A 302 9.70 -14.21 7.21
C LEU A 302 10.99 -14.73 6.54
N ARG A 303 11.94 -15.24 7.33
CA ARG A 303 13.26 -15.60 6.81
C ARG A 303 13.32 -17.01 6.23
N THR A 304 12.73 -17.99 6.93
CA THR A 304 12.83 -19.40 6.54
C THR A 304 11.74 -19.79 5.55
N GLU A 305 10.47 -19.58 5.90
CA GLU A 305 9.34 -20.00 5.06
C GLU A 305 9.20 -19.12 3.81
N MET A 306 9.19 -17.79 3.97
CA MET A 306 9.03 -16.84 2.87
C MET A 306 10.34 -16.49 2.14
N GLY A 307 11.49 -16.83 2.72
CA GLY A 307 12.80 -16.68 2.07
C GLY A 307 13.32 -15.24 1.97
N PHE A 308 12.77 -14.28 2.71
CA PHE A 308 13.20 -12.88 2.66
C PHE A 308 14.66 -12.69 3.09
N LYS A 309 15.47 -12.03 2.27
CA LYS A 309 16.92 -11.82 2.49
C LYS A 309 17.28 -10.37 2.83
N GLY A 310 16.34 -9.43 2.63
CA GLY A 310 16.58 -8.00 2.78
C GLY A 310 16.61 -7.50 4.23
N LEU A 311 16.68 -6.19 4.39
CA LEU A 311 16.71 -5.48 5.67
C LEU A 311 15.33 -5.48 6.36
N ALA A 312 15.27 -5.85 7.64
CA ALA A 312 14.09 -5.70 8.49
C ALA A 312 14.28 -4.53 9.47
N VAL A 313 13.42 -3.52 9.38
CA VAL A 313 13.41 -2.33 10.24
C VAL A 313 12.18 -2.34 11.15
N THR A 314 12.29 -1.82 12.37
CA THR A 314 11.12 -1.60 13.24
C THR A 314 10.26 -0.46 12.71
N ASP A 315 9.02 -0.35 13.16
CA ASP A 315 8.22 0.87 13.10
C ASP A 315 8.60 1.81 14.27
N TRP A 316 7.95 2.96 14.36
CA TRP A 316 8.24 4.08 15.26
C TRP A 316 8.22 3.68 16.73
N GLU A 317 9.37 3.83 17.41
CA GLU A 317 9.55 3.57 18.85
C GLU A 317 9.21 2.13 19.32
N ASP A 318 9.14 1.14 18.45
CA ASP A 318 8.59 -0.17 18.84
C ASP A 318 9.47 -0.94 19.83
N VAL A 319 10.76 -0.68 19.89
CA VAL A 319 11.61 -1.25 20.95
C VAL A 319 11.20 -0.70 22.32
N ILE A 320 10.94 0.61 22.42
CA ILE A 320 10.49 1.26 23.67
C ILE A 320 9.09 0.76 24.06
N LYS A 321 8.22 0.50 23.06
CA LYS A 321 6.86 0.00 23.30
C LYS A 321 6.83 -1.40 23.91
N LEU A 322 7.87 -2.24 23.74
CA LEU A 322 7.96 -3.52 24.44
C LEU A 322 7.94 -3.35 25.97
N VAL A 323 8.48 -2.23 26.47
CA VAL A 323 8.42 -1.85 27.90
C VAL A 323 7.12 -1.11 28.23
N LYS A 324 6.86 0.01 27.53
CA LYS A 324 5.82 0.96 27.91
C LYS A 324 4.39 0.47 27.64
N ASN A 325 4.19 -0.16 26.48
CA ASN A 325 2.87 -0.55 25.99
C ASN A 325 2.60 -2.04 26.18
N HIS A 326 3.45 -2.89 25.62
CA HIS A 326 3.26 -4.35 25.64
C HIS A 326 3.68 -4.99 26.97
N ARG A 327 4.59 -4.34 27.74
CA ARG A 327 5.06 -4.80 29.06
C ARG A 327 5.63 -6.23 29.07
N VAL A 328 6.32 -6.60 27.99
CA VAL A 328 7.00 -7.90 27.84
C VAL A 328 8.51 -7.81 28.15
N ALA A 329 9.03 -6.60 28.37
CA ALA A 329 10.38 -6.33 28.82
C ALA A 329 10.35 -5.50 30.10
N VAL A 330 11.27 -5.75 31.03
CA VAL A 330 11.36 -5.02 32.31
C VAL A 330 12.00 -3.64 32.16
N ASP A 331 12.86 -3.48 31.16
CA ASP A 331 13.57 -2.24 30.83
C ASP A 331 13.97 -2.20 29.35
N LEU A 332 14.55 -1.07 28.91
CA LEU A 332 14.96 -0.87 27.52
C LEU A 332 16.11 -1.79 27.08
N LYS A 333 16.96 -2.24 28.00
CA LYS A 333 18.03 -3.17 27.70
C LYS A 333 17.49 -4.55 27.35
N GLU A 334 16.50 -5.04 28.13
CA GLU A 334 15.81 -6.29 27.81
C GLU A 334 14.98 -6.16 26.53
N ALA A 335 14.30 -5.03 26.30
CA ALA A 335 13.58 -4.77 25.07
C ALA A 335 14.51 -4.80 23.84
N THR A 336 15.70 -4.20 23.94
CA THR A 336 16.74 -4.24 22.92
C THR A 336 17.19 -5.68 22.64
N TYR A 337 17.41 -6.49 23.69
CA TYR A 337 17.74 -7.90 23.56
C TYR A 337 16.65 -8.69 22.81
N LEU A 338 15.40 -8.55 23.25
CA LEU A 338 14.27 -9.25 22.64
C LEU A 338 14.11 -8.91 21.15
N ALA A 339 14.15 -7.64 20.79
CA ALA A 339 13.99 -7.19 19.40
C ALA A 339 15.11 -7.71 18.50
N VAL A 340 16.37 -7.53 18.90
CA VAL A 340 17.52 -7.98 18.11
C VAL A 340 17.53 -9.50 17.97
N MET A 341 17.25 -10.26 19.06
CA MET A 341 17.20 -11.70 19.01
C MET A 341 16.01 -12.27 18.26
N ALA A 342 14.89 -11.53 18.20
CA ALA A 342 13.74 -11.91 17.38
C ALA A 342 14.02 -11.80 15.86
N GLY A 343 15.06 -11.06 15.42
CA GLY A 343 15.44 -11.00 14.00
C GLY A 343 15.42 -9.61 13.38
N ILE A 344 15.24 -8.55 14.18
CA ILE A 344 15.31 -7.15 13.72
C ILE A 344 16.75 -6.82 13.29
N ASP A 345 16.90 -6.08 12.18
CA ASP A 345 18.21 -5.66 11.66
C ASP A 345 18.50 -4.18 11.96
N MET A 346 17.49 -3.30 11.86
CA MET A 346 17.62 -1.88 12.14
C MET A 346 16.47 -1.44 13.05
N CYS A 347 16.78 -0.65 14.08
CA CYS A 347 15.79 -0.15 15.02
C CYS A 347 15.54 1.33 14.82
N MET A 348 14.26 1.66 14.52
CA MET A 348 13.76 3.04 14.51
C MET A 348 13.56 3.48 15.96
N VAL A 349 14.62 4.04 16.53
CA VAL A 349 14.66 4.57 17.90
C VAL A 349 14.85 6.09 17.80
N PRO A 350 13.77 6.79 17.42
CA PRO A 350 13.88 8.05 16.69
C PRO A 350 14.49 9.18 17.49
N ASN A 351 14.44 9.17 18.82
CA ASN A 351 14.58 10.38 19.62
C ASN A 351 15.82 10.41 20.52
N ASP A 352 16.51 9.28 20.72
CA ASP A 352 17.66 9.16 21.63
C ASP A 352 18.67 8.07 21.21
N TYR A 353 19.72 7.88 22.02
CA TYR A 353 20.81 6.92 21.77
C TYR A 353 20.78 5.72 22.73
N ASP A 354 19.74 5.53 23.50
CA ASP A 354 19.72 4.50 24.54
C ASP A 354 19.79 3.09 23.97
N PHE A 355 19.12 2.83 22.85
CA PHE A 355 19.28 1.58 22.11
C PHE A 355 20.74 1.26 21.79
N THR A 356 21.49 2.24 21.29
CA THR A 356 22.90 2.09 20.93
C THR A 356 23.74 1.70 22.16
N LYS A 357 23.54 2.36 23.29
CA LYS A 357 24.24 2.08 24.54
C LYS A 357 23.95 0.67 25.03
N TYR A 358 22.65 0.30 25.11
CA TYR A 358 22.25 -1.01 25.63
C TYR A 358 22.68 -2.16 24.70
N LEU A 359 22.65 -1.97 23.38
CA LEU A 359 23.12 -3.02 22.46
C LEU A 359 24.63 -3.26 22.59
N ILE A 360 25.45 -2.20 22.76
CA ILE A 360 26.89 -2.33 23.03
C ILE A 360 27.13 -3.07 24.35
N GLU A 361 26.39 -2.75 25.41
CA GLU A 361 26.48 -3.45 26.69
C GLU A 361 26.14 -4.93 26.57
N LEU A 362 25.03 -5.25 25.88
CA LEU A 362 24.59 -6.65 25.66
C LEU A 362 25.63 -7.48 24.92
N VAL A 363 26.34 -6.89 23.98
CA VAL A 363 27.46 -7.54 23.28
C VAL A 363 28.65 -7.74 24.23
N LYS A 364 29.04 -6.72 24.99
CA LYS A 364 30.15 -6.81 25.96
C LYS A 364 29.86 -7.84 27.06
N GLU A 365 28.62 -8.03 27.44
CA GLU A 365 28.17 -9.06 28.39
C GLU A 365 28.07 -10.47 27.77
N GLY A 366 28.23 -10.60 26.45
CA GLY A 366 28.10 -11.87 25.72
C GLY A 366 26.66 -12.39 25.61
N ARG A 367 25.64 -11.56 25.93
CA ARG A 367 24.22 -11.91 25.75
C ARG A 367 23.81 -11.86 24.27
N ILE A 368 24.41 -11.00 23.47
CA ILE A 368 24.27 -10.97 22.00
C ILE A 368 25.67 -11.17 21.41
N SER A 369 25.79 -12.10 20.48
CA SER A 369 27.08 -12.36 19.84
C SER A 369 27.37 -11.33 18.74
N GLU A 370 28.63 -11.10 18.43
CA GLU A 370 29.04 -10.22 17.33
C GLU A 370 28.60 -10.78 15.96
N GLU A 371 28.51 -12.12 15.82
CA GLU A 371 27.97 -12.78 14.63
C GLU A 371 26.51 -12.38 14.38
N ARG A 372 25.71 -12.23 15.44
CA ARG A 372 24.33 -11.73 15.30
C ARG A 372 24.29 -10.30 14.76
N LEU A 373 25.19 -9.43 15.23
CA LEU A 373 25.33 -8.08 14.65
C LEU A 373 25.78 -8.15 13.20
N ASN A 374 26.78 -8.98 12.88
CA ASN A 374 27.30 -9.14 11.51
C ASN A 374 26.20 -9.48 10.50
N VAL A 375 25.25 -10.33 10.87
CA VAL A 375 24.09 -10.68 10.02
C VAL A 375 23.25 -9.44 9.68
N SER A 376 22.94 -8.62 10.68
CA SER A 376 22.13 -7.41 10.47
C SER A 376 22.88 -6.32 9.71
N VAL A 377 24.12 -6.05 10.11
CA VAL A 377 24.95 -5.01 9.49
C VAL A 377 25.24 -5.35 8.02
N LYS A 378 25.48 -6.63 7.71
CA LYS A 378 25.65 -7.07 6.33
C LYS A 378 24.44 -6.71 5.45
N ARG A 379 23.21 -6.97 5.91
CA ARG A 379 21.98 -6.62 5.18
C ARG A 379 21.84 -5.10 4.97
N ILE A 380 22.22 -4.32 5.99
CA ILE A 380 22.20 -2.86 5.90
C ILE A 380 23.21 -2.37 4.86
N LEU A 381 24.45 -2.87 4.90
CA LEU A 381 25.50 -2.49 3.95
C LEU A 381 25.18 -2.95 2.53
N GLU A 382 24.64 -4.16 2.34
CA GLU A 382 24.18 -4.66 1.05
C GLU A 382 23.04 -3.81 0.47
N THR A 383 22.12 -3.30 1.32
CA THR A 383 21.07 -2.37 0.91
C THR A 383 21.67 -1.05 0.43
N LYS A 384 22.63 -0.49 1.16
CA LYS A 384 23.38 0.73 0.76
C LYS A 384 24.15 0.53 -0.54
N GLU A 385 24.77 -0.65 -0.74
CA GLU A 385 25.49 -1.01 -1.97
C GLU A 385 24.56 -1.10 -3.16
N LYS A 386 23.41 -1.79 -3.03
CA LYS A 386 22.39 -1.92 -4.08
C LYS A 386 21.80 -0.58 -4.52
N LEU A 387 21.73 0.38 -3.61
CA LEU A 387 21.31 1.76 -3.86
C LEU A 387 22.41 2.65 -4.45
N GLY A 388 23.63 2.13 -4.64
CA GLY A 388 24.77 2.87 -5.16
C GLY A 388 25.33 3.96 -4.23
N LEU A 389 24.99 3.92 -2.93
CA LEU A 389 25.36 4.98 -1.98
C LEU A 389 26.87 5.07 -1.73
N PHE A 390 27.61 3.97 -1.84
CA PHE A 390 29.08 3.98 -1.72
C PHE A 390 29.78 4.68 -2.89
N GLN A 391 29.11 4.72 -4.06
CA GLN A 391 29.63 5.37 -5.25
C GLN A 391 29.15 6.81 -5.36
N ASN A 392 27.89 7.07 -4.97
CA ASN A 392 27.28 8.38 -5.06
C ASN A 392 26.23 8.57 -3.95
N SER A 393 26.64 9.12 -2.82
CA SER A 393 25.75 9.39 -1.68
C SER A 393 25.20 10.82 -1.66
N MET A 394 25.80 11.74 -2.42
CA MET A 394 25.38 13.13 -2.43
C MET A 394 24.09 13.32 -3.21
N PRO A 395 23.21 14.28 -2.81
CA PRO A 395 22.02 14.62 -3.58
C PRO A 395 22.37 14.98 -5.03
N PRO A 396 21.54 14.62 -5.99
CA PRO A 396 21.75 14.98 -7.39
C PRO A 396 21.55 16.49 -7.60
N SER A 397 22.07 17.03 -8.68
CA SER A 397 21.71 18.41 -9.06
C SER A 397 20.22 18.48 -9.46
N VAL A 398 19.57 19.61 -9.21
CA VAL A 398 18.16 19.85 -9.63
C VAL A 398 17.99 19.60 -11.14
N ALA A 399 18.98 19.98 -11.94
CA ALA A 399 18.95 19.79 -13.40
C ALA A 399 19.03 18.32 -13.85
N ALA A 400 19.45 17.41 -12.99
CA ALA A 400 19.49 15.97 -13.30
C ALA A 400 18.10 15.31 -13.33
N PHE A 401 17.07 16.01 -12.83
CA PHE A 401 15.70 15.52 -12.76
C PHE A 401 14.72 16.49 -13.48
N PRO A 402 14.81 16.62 -14.82
CA PRO A 402 14.00 17.58 -15.57
C PRO A 402 12.52 17.24 -15.63
N GLU A 403 12.12 15.98 -15.41
CA GLU A 403 10.72 15.54 -15.40
C GLU A 403 10.03 15.73 -14.04
N PHE A 404 10.70 16.26 -13.02
CA PHE A 404 10.07 16.52 -11.71
C PHE A 404 8.84 17.41 -11.88
N ALA A 405 7.68 16.93 -11.39
CA ALA A 405 6.38 17.58 -11.50
C ALA A 405 6.01 18.01 -12.95
N SER A 406 6.48 17.28 -13.96
CA SER A 406 6.20 17.55 -15.37
C SER A 406 4.72 17.36 -15.70
N GLU A 407 4.27 17.93 -16.82
CA GLU A 407 2.90 17.71 -17.32
C GLU A 407 2.59 16.23 -17.56
N LYS A 408 3.61 15.42 -17.89
CA LYS A 408 3.47 13.94 -17.99
C LYS A 408 3.14 13.31 -16.64
N HIS A 409 3.83 13.72 -15.56
CA HIS A 409 3.58 13.23 -14.21
C HIS A 409 2.19 13.64 -13.72
N LYS A 410 1.80 14.90 -13.95
CA LYS A 410 0.47 15.41 -13.62
C LYS A 410 -0.64 14.66 -14.35
N ALA A 411 -0.44 14.40 -15.66
CA ALA A 411 -1.39 13.63 -16.47
C ALA A 411 -1.54 12.19 -15.98
N ALA A 412 -0.46 11.55 -15.53
CA ALA A 412 -0.52 10.20 -14.94
C ALA A 412 -1.34 10.19 -13.64
N ALA A 413 -1.17 11.18 -12.76
CA ALA A 413 -1.94 11.30 -11.53
C ALA A 413 -3.44 11.59 -11.81
N LEU A 414 -3.74 12.50 -12.74
CA LEU A 414 -5.11 12.76 -13.19
C LEU A 414 -5.77 11.49 -13.74
N HIS A 415 -5.08 10.78 -14.63
CA HIS A 415 -5.61 9.54 -15.23
C HIS A 415 -5.88 8.45 -14.16
N THR A 416 -4.98 8.33 -13.17
CA THR A 416 -5.21 7.39 -12.05
C THR A 416 -6.43 7.79 -11.22
N ALA A 417 -6.63 9.08 -10.96
CA ALA A 417 -7.80 9.59 -10.26
C ALA A 417 -9.10 9.34 -11.04
N GLU A 418 -9.10 9.60 -12.35
CA GLU A 418 -10.25 9.35 -13.24
C GLU A 418 -10.66 7.87 -13.28
N GLU A 419 -9.69 6.93 -13.33
CA GLU A 419 -9.99 5.49 -13.32
C GLU A 419 -10.41 4.97 -11.94
N SER A 420 -10.07 5.67 -10.85
CA SER A 420 -10.41 5.25 -9.49
C SER A 420 -11.84 5.62 -9.09
N ILE A 421 -12.32 6.81 -9.49
CA ILE A 421 -13.64 7.30 -9.11
C ILE A 421 -14.73 6.31 -9.50
N THR A 422 -15.53 5.90 -8.51
CA THR A 422 -16.49 4.80 -8.64
C THR A 422 -17.90 5.32 -8.56
N LEU A 423 -18.69 5.13 -9.62
CA LEU A 423 -20.12 5.47 -9.65
C LEU A 423 -20.91 4.35 -8.95
N LEU A 424 -21.58 4.66 -7.85
CA LEU A 424 -22.31 3.67 -7.03
C LEU A 424 -23.82 3.68 -7.32
N GLU A 425 -24.42 4.85 -7.59
CA GLU A 425 -25.82 5.00 -7.93
C GLU A 425 -25.99 6.03 -9.04
N ASN A 426 -26.92 5.79 -9.98
CA ASN A 426 -27.26 6.77 -11.04
C ASN A 426 -28.73 6.60 -11.47
N LYS A 427 -29.65 7.05 -10.62
CA LYS A 427 -31.09 6.93 -10.84
C LYS A 427 -31.51 7.86 -11.98
N ASN A 428 -32.32 7.32 -12.88
CA ASN A 428 -32.85 8.04 -14.04
C ASN A 428 -31.76 8.69 -14.95
N ASN A 429 -30.52 8.17 -14.89
CA ASN A 429 -29.39 8.69 -15.65
C ASN A 429 -29.18 10.20 -15.43
N ILE A 430 -29.23 10.66 -14.17
CA ILE A 430 -28.96 12.07 -13.83
C ILE A 430 -27.53 12.47 -14.22
N LEU A 431 -26.59 11.54 -14.12
CA LEU A 431 -25.24 11.68 -14.63
C LEU A 431 -25.13 11.03 -16.02
N PRO A 432 -24.35 11.62 -16.95
CA PRO A 432 -23.57 12.87 -16.80
C PRO A 432 -24.45 14.11 -16.77
N LEU A 433 -23.97 15.15 -16.05
CA LEU A 433 -24.62 16.46 -15.95
C LEU A 433 -24.64 17.18 -17.31
N LYS A 434 -25.68 17.97 -17.54
CA LYS A 434 -25.73 18.87 -18.70
C LYS A 434 -24.72 20.01 -18.50
N LYS A 435 -24.00 20.37 -19.57
CA LYS A 435 -22.94 21.41 -19.51
C LYS A 435 -23.44 22.81 -19.17
N ASP A 436 -24.73 23.10 -19.31
CA ASP A 436 -25.40 24.37 -19.00
C ASP A 436 -26.25 24.32 -17.72
N ALA A 437 -26.28 23.18 -17.01
CA ALA A 437 -27.09 23.03 -15.80
C ALA A 437 -26.68 24.04 -14.72
N LYS A 438 -27.66 24.53 -13.96
CA LYS A 438 -27.40 25.31 -12.73
C LYS A 438 -27.04 24.33 -11.62
N ILE A 439 -25.81 24.37 -11.15
CA ILE A 439 -25.29 23.44 -10.15
C ILE A 439 -25.04 24.18 -8.84
N PHE A 440 -25.62 23.65 -7.76
CA PHE A 440 -25.27 24.08 -6.40
C PHE A 440 -24.31 23.06 -5.80
N VAL A 441 -23.05 23.47 -5.55
CA VAL A 441 -22.00 22.66 -4.94
C VAL A 441 -21.89 23.02 -3.47
N THR A 442 -21.81 22.02 -2.59
CA THR A 442 -21.78 22.26 -1.14
C THR A 442 -21.19 21.06 -0.39
N GLY A 443 -21.05 21.18 0.92
CA GLY A 443 -20.49 20.16 1.81
C GLY A 443 -19.00 20.38 2.10
N PRO A 444 -18.45 19.74 3.14
CA PRO A 444 -17.10 20.02 3.64
C PRO A 444 -15.99 19.76 2.60
N ALA A 445 -16.11 18.74 1.76
CA ALA A 445 -15.09 18.43 0.76
C ALA A 445 -15.23 19.22 -0.55
N ALA A 446 -16.28 20.02 -0.71
CA ALA A 446 -16.54 20.72 -1.97
C ALA A 446 -15.43 21.69 -2.37
N ASN A 447 -14.82 22.37 -1.39
CA ASN A 447 -13.78 23.38 -1.62
C ASN A 447 -12.56 23.18 -0.70
N SER A 448 -12.00 21.97 -0.67
CA SER A 448 -10.89 21.61 0.21
C SER A 448 -9.92 20.64 -0.46
N MET A 449 -8.70 21.09 -0.75
CA MET A 449 -7.61 20.21 -1.21
C MET A 449 -7.13 19.28 -0.10
N THR A 450 -7.10 19.75 1.14
CA THR A 450 -6.80 18.95 2.33
C THR A 450 -7.62 17.66 2.37
N LEU A 451 -8.94 17.74 2.15
CA LEU A 451 -9.83 16.58 2.18
C LEU A 451 -9.68 15.67 0.95
N LEU A 452 -9.29 16.23 -0.21
CA LEU A 452 -9.01 15.44 -1.42
C LEU A 452 -7.70 14.66 -1.32
N ASN A 453 -6.69 15.23 -0.65
CA ASN A 453 -5.38 14.62 -0.55
C ASN A 453 -5.27 13.59 0.58
N GLY A 454 -5.91 13.84 1.72
CA GLY A 454 -5.88 12.95 2.87
C GLY A 454 -4.58 13.04 3.68
N ALA A 455 -4.32 12.04 4.52
CA ALA A 455 -3.10 11.92 5.30
C ALA A 455 -1.88 11.54 4.44
N TRP A 456 -0.67 11.57 5.02
CA TRP A 456 0.59 11.32 4.31
C TRP A 456 0.73 12.21 3.06
N THR A 457 0.59 13.52 3.24
CA THR A 457 0.72 14.50 2.17
C THR A 457 1.91 15.45 2.41
N ARG A 458 1.66 16.73 2.63
CA ARG A 458 2.72 17.70 2.98
C ARG A 458 3.03 17.68 4.48
N THR A 459 2.14 17.09 5.27
CA THR A 459 2.33 16.78 6.70
C THR A 459 1.85 15.35 6.96
N TRP A 460 2.24 14.78 8.10
CA TRP A 460 1.86 13.42 8.49
C TRP A 460 0.35 13.18 8.48
N GLN A 461 -0.40 14.01 9.21
CA GLN A 461 -1.87 13.86 9.26
C GLN A 461 -2.60 14.43 8.04
N GLY A 462 -1.92 15.26 7.23
CA GLY A 462 -2.52 15.88 6.05
C GLY A 462 -3.62 16.91 6.35
N ALA A 463 -3.79 17.31 7.60
CA ALA A 463 -4.90 18.16 8.03
C ALA A 463 -4.58 19.66 8.05
N ASP A 464 -3.40 20.08 7.59
CA ASP A 464 -2.93 21.46 7.63
C ASP A 464 -2.98 22.11 6.24
N ALA A 465 -4.04 22.89 6.01
CA ALA A 465 -4.31 23.54 4.72
C ALA A 465 -3.26 24.58 4.30
N GLN A 466 -2.38 25.05 5.21
CA GLN A 466 -1.32 26.00 4.82
C GLN A 466 -0.30 25.39 3.85
N PHE A 467 -0.21 24.06 3.79
CA PHE A 467 0.68 23.33 2.88
C PHE A 467 -0.01 22.84 1.62
N ASP A 468 -1.31 23.13 1.43
CA ASP A 468 -2.02 22.78 0.20
C ASP A 468 -1.43 23.54 -1.01
N ASP A 469 -1.38 22.88 -2.17
CA ASP A 469 -0.94 23.49 -3.41
C ASP A 469 -2.08 24.29 -4.06
N ALA A 470 -2.04 25.61 -3.91
CA ALA A 470 -3.03 26.53 -4.46
C ALA A 470 -3.13 26.52 -6.00
N SER A 471 -2.23 25.81 -6.71
CA SER A 471 -2.31 25.63 -8.17
C SER A 471 -3.25 24.50 -8.59
N LYS A 472 -3.77 23.73 -7.64
CA LYS A 472 -4.67 22.59 -7.87
C LYS A 472 -6.12 23.01 -7.67
N ASN A 473 -7.01 22.37 -8.43
CA ASN A 473 -8.43 22.68 -8.35
C ASN A 473 -9.13 21.82 -7.29
N THR A 474 -9.86 22.46 -6.40
CA THR A 474 -10.88 21.80 -5.58
C THR A 474 -12.03 21.29 -6.45
N ILE A 475 -12.97 20.52 -5.88
CA ILE A 475 -14.17 20.06 -6.63
C ILE A 475 -14.96 21.25 -7.16
N TYR A 476 -15.17 22.28 -6.32
CA TYR A 476 -15.89 23.49 -6.72
C TYR A 476 -15.18 24.22 -7.87
N GLU A 477 -13.89 24.46 -7.76
CA GLU A 477 -13.11 25.19 -8.78
C GLU A 477 -13.06 24.41 -10.10
N ALA A 478 -12.89 23.10 -10.07
CA ALA A 478 -12.91 22.26 -11.25
C ALA A 478 -14.28 22.27 -11.95
N LEU A 479 -15.39 22.18 -11.20
CA LEU A 479 -16.73 22.30 -11.78
C LEU A 479 -16.97 23.70 -12.36
N LEU A 480 -16.57 24.76 -11.64
CA LEU A 480 -16.70 26.15 -12.11
C LEU A 480 -15.88 26.42 -13.38
N SER A 481 -14.72 25.77 -13.53
CA SER A 481 -13.89 25.88 -14.75
C SER A 481 -14.62 25.39 -16.00
N LYS A 482 -15.46 24.35 -15.86
CA LYS A 482 -16.23 23.72 -16.96
C LYS A 482 -17.60 24.35 -17.18
N ASN A 483 -18.22 24.91 -16.14
CA ASN A 483 -19.58 25.47 -16.22
C ASN A 483 -19.71 26.72 -15.33
N LYS A 484 -20.00 27.88 -15.92
CA LYS A 484 -20.13 29.16 -15.19
C LYS A 484 -21.42 29.26 -14.35
N ASN A 485 -22.38 28.34 -14.50
CA ASN A 485 -23.62 28.29 -13.73
C ASN A 485 -23.45 27.50 -12.41
N VAL A 486 -22.22 27.34 -11.92
CA VAL A 486 -21.92 26.68 -10.65
C VAL A 486 -21.92 27.72 -9.52
N THR A 487 -22.65 27.45 -8.46
CA THR A 487 -22.68 28.23 -7.22
C THR A 487 -22.18 27.37 -6.06
N PHE A 488 -21.57 28.00 -5.06
CA PHE A 488 -21.01 27.33 -3.88
C PHE A 488 -21.45 28.00 -2.60
N SER A 489 -21.67 27.22 -1.57
CA SER A 489 -21.81 27.70 -0.19
C SER A 489 -21.29 26.67 0.81
N GLU A 490 -20.49 27.14 1.77
CA GLU A 490 -19.98 26.33 2.86
C GLU A 490 -20.90 26.45 4.10
N VAL A 491 -21.89 25.56 4.16
CA VAL A 491 -22.90 25.56 5.25
C VAL A 491 -22.66 24.45 6.26
N CYS A 492 -22.09 23.33 5.81
CA CYS A 492 -21.83 22.18 6.65
C CYS A 492 -20.34 21.93 6.77
N GLY A 493 -19.82 21.92 8.00
CA GLY A 493 -18.48 21.42 8.31
C GLY A 493 -18.47 19.91 8.50
N LEU A 494 -17.33 19.36 8.94
CA LEU A 494 -17.16 17.92 9.16
C LEU A 494 -18.08 17.40 10.29
N GLU A 495 -18.10 18.06 11.45
CA GLU A 495 -18.79 17.60 12.64
C GLU A 495 -19.98 18.48 13.04
N THR A 496 -20.06 19.70 12.54
CA THR A 496 -21.06 20.70 12.95
C THR A 496 -21.59 21.47 11.74
N MET A 497 -22.81 21.97 11.85
CA MET A 497 -23.32 22.97 10.93
C MET A 497 -22.62 24.32 11.19
N ASN A 498 -22.03 24.89 10.16
CA ASN A 498 -21.41 26.21 10.24
C ASN A 498 -22.48 27.30 10.38
N LYS A 499 -22.11 28.48 10.92
CA LYS A 499 -22.98 29.64 10.84
C LYS A 499 -23.22 29.97 9.38
N MET A 500 -24.51 29.98 8.96
CA MET A 500 -24.89 30.03 7.57
C MET A 500 -24.39 31.31 6.87
N ASN A 501 -23.51 31.14 5.90
CA ASN A 501 -23.24 32.16 4.88
C ASN A 501 -24.18 31.91 3.72
N GLY A 502 -25.38 32.51 3.75
CA GLY A 502 -26.46 32.31 2.77
C GLY A 502 -27.56 31.34 3.23
N ASN A 503 -28.58 31.21 2.39
CA ASN A 503 -29.68 30.26 2.59
C ASN A 503 -29.49 29.05 1.67
N PRO A 504 -29.01 27.90 2.17
CA PRO A 504 -28.73 26.73 1.31
C PRO A 504 -30.01 26.15 0.65
N LEU A 505 -31.16 26.28 1.30
CA LEU A 505 -32.43 25.84 0.72
C LEU A 505 -32.86 26.71 -0.47
N GLU A 506 -32.61 28.02 -0.41
CA GLU A 506 -32.87 28.93 -1.52
C GLU A 506 -31.90 28.67 -2.70
N MET A 507 -30.63 28.46 -2.41
CA MET A 507 -29.63 28.11 -3.43
C MET A 507 -29.98 26.78 -4.08
N ALA A 508 -30.36 25.77 -3.28
CA ALA A 508 -30.81 24.47 -3.76
C ALA A 508 -32.07 24.58 -4.61
N ALA A 509 -33.07 25.39 -4.19
CA ALA A 509 -34.32 25.58 -4.94
C ALA A 509 -34.07 26.21 -6.32
N ASN A 510 -33.07 27.09 -6.47
CA ASN A 510 -32.68 27.75 -7.72
C ASN A 510 -31.76 26.90 -8.63
N ALA A 511 -31.26 25.78 -8.14
CA ALA A 511 -30.42 24.86 -8.90
C ALA A 511 -31.25 23.84 -9.69
N ASP A 512 -30.67 23.31 -10.77
CA ASP A 512 -31.18 22.13 -11.48
C ASP A 512 -30.72 20.85 -10.81
N VAL A 513 -29.52 20.87 -10.20
CA VAL A 513 -28.93 19.74 -9.48
C VAL A 513 -28.05 20.23 -8.31
N ILE A 514 -28.02 19.48 -7.24
CA ILE A 514 -27.18 19.72 -6.07
C ILE A 514 -26.06 18.67 -6.07
N VAL A 515 -24.80 19.11 -5.90
CA VAL A 515 -23.64 18.24 -5.68
C VAL A 515 -23.18 18.47 -4.24
N VAL A 516 -23.39 17.49 -3.38
CA VAL A 516 -23.00 17.55 -1.97
C VAL A 516 -21.84 16.61 -1.70
N CYS A 517 -20.72 17.17 -1.21
CA CYS A 517 -19.46 16.46 -0.99
C CYS A 517 -19.25 16.26 0.51
N VAL A 518 -19.49 15.04 0.99
CA VAL A 518 -19.30 14.65 2.40
C VAL A 518 -17.92 14.07 2.61
N SER A 519 -17.41 14.14 3.85
CA SER A 519 -16.06 13.70 4.16
C SER A 519 -15.84 13.39 5.63
N GLU A 520 -14.65 12.90 5.96
CA GLU A 520 -14.10 12.85 7.32
C GLU A 520 -12.75 13.60 7.37
N LEU A 521 -12.29 13.96 8.57
CA LEU A 521 -11.02 14.65 8.73
C LEU A 521 -9.87 13.73 8.27
N PRO A 522 -8.91 14.24 7.47
CA PRO A 522 -7.71 13.48 7.15
C PRO A 522 -6.99 13.09 8.44
N SER A 523 -6.70 11.83 8.55
CA SER A 523 -6.01 11.29 9.72
C SER A 523 -5.47 9.90 9.43
N THR A 524 -4.38 9.54 10.08
CA THR A 524 -3.81 8.19 10.04
C THR A 524 -3.34 7.77 11.43
N GLU A 525 -3.08 6.48 11.61
CA GLU A 525 -2.56 5.90 12.84
C GLU A 525 -3.44 6.21 14.06
N LEU A 526 -2.86 6.33 15.27
CA LEU A 526 -3.60 6.58 16.52
C LEU A 526 -4.55 7.79 16.44
N PRO A 527 -4.16 8.95 15.86
CA PRO A 527 -5.09 10.08 15.71
C PRO A 527 -6.32 9.78 14.85
N GLY A 528 -6.21 8.79 13.95
CA GLY A 528 -7.31 8.36 13.07
C GLY A 528 -8.27 7.34 13.68
N ASN A 529 -8.10 6.94 14.94
CA ASN A 529 -9.02 6.01 15.60
C ASN A 529 -10.41 6.60 15.78
N ILE A 530 -11.44 5.81 15.49
CA ILE A 530 -12.84 6.21 15.61
C ILE A 530 -13.63 5.16 16.39
N TYR A 531 -14.71 5.58 17.05
CA TYR A 531 -15.61 4.69 17.79
C TYR A 531 -16.81 4.24 16.97
N ASP A 532 -17.13 4.96 15.90
CA ASP A 532 -18.32 4.76 15.08
C ASP A 532 -18.03 4.99 13.60
N LEU A 533 -18.47 4.06 12.73
CA LEU A 533 -18.38 4.19 11.28
C LEU A 533 -19.47 5.10 10.68
N GLU A 534 -20.49 5.51 11.44
CA GLU A 534 -21.51 6.41 10.91
C GLU A 534 -20.87 7.70 10.36
N LEU A 535 -21.36 8.15 9.21
CA LEU A 535 -21.02 9.51 8.74
C LEU A 535 -21.46 10.52 9.81
N PRO A 536 -20.68 11.57 10.11
CA PRO A 536 -21.04 12.54 11.14
C PRO A 536 -22.46 13.06 10.96
N LYS A 537 -23.21 13.13 12.07
CA LYS A 537 -24.65 13.40 12.08
C LYS A 537 -25.01 14.73 11.40
N ALA A 538 -24.17 15.76 11.59
CA ALA A 538 -24.39 17.07 10.96
C ALA A 538 -24.42 16.96 9.43
N GLN A 539 -23.54 16.16 8.84
CA GLN A 539 -23.51 15.94 7.39
C GLN A 539 -24.74 15.14 6.93
N GLN A 540 -25.15 14.12 7.68
CA GLN A 540 -26.37 13.34 7.35
C GLN A 540 -27.62 14.23 7.39
N GLU A 541 -27.78 15.06 8.42
CA GLU A 541 -28.90 15.99 8.56
C GLU A 541 -28.88 17.03 7.42
N TYR A 542 -27.71 17.51 7.05
CA TYR A 542 -27.55 18.44 5.94
C TYR A 542 -27.97 17.83 4.59
N VAL A 543 -27.53 16.61 4.30
CA VAL A 543 -27.97 15.90 3.07
C VAL A 543 -29.48 15.71 3.07
N LYS A 544 -30.10 15.26 4.17
CA LYS A 544 -31.55 15.12 4.31
C LYS A 544 -32.30 16.45 4.10
N MET A 545 -31.74 17.55 4.60
CA MET A 545 -32.30 18.90 4.38
C MET A 545 -32.26 19.27 2.88
N LEU A 546 -31.17 18.98 2.19
CA LEU A 546 -31.08 19.21 0.73
C LEU A 546 -32.07 18.35 -0.05
N GLN A 547 -32.24 17.09 0.33
CA GLN A 547 -33.21 16.16 -0.27
C GLN A 547 -34.65 16.65 -0.11
N SER A 548 -34.98 17.40 0.97
CA SER A 548 -36.33 17.95 1.17
C SER A 548 -36.73 19.00 0.13
N THR A 549 -35.78 19.53 -0.65
CA THR A 549 -36.02 20.48 -1.76
C THR A 549 -36.59 19.78 -3.00
N LEU A 550 -36.60 18.43 -3.03
CA LEU A 550 -37.00 17.58 -4.15
C LEU A 550 -36.17 17.81 -5.43
N LYS A 551 -35.06 18.50 -5.34
CA LYS A 551 -34.09 18.64 -6.44
C LYS A 551 -33.20 17.39 -6.50
N PRO A 552 -32.72 17.00 -7.68
CA PRO A 552 -31.75 15.93 -7.80
C PRO A 552 -30.51 16.18 -6.95
N VAL A 553 -30.13 15.23 -6.11
CA VAL A 553 -28.92 15.30 -5.26
C VAL A 553 -27.91 14.27 -5.75
N VAL A 554 -26.72 14.72 -6.09
CA VAL A 554 -25.53 13.92 -6.34
C VAL A 554 -24.67 13.94 -5.07
N LEU A 555 -24.56 12.79 -4.41
CA LEU A 555 -23.73 12.61 -3.21
C LEU A 555 -22.34 12.17 -3.63
N VAL A 556 -21.31 12.93 -3.21
CA VAL A 556 -19.89 12.60 -3.41
C VAL A 556 -19.29 12.23 -2.07
N LEU A 557 -18.72 11.02 -1.99
CA LEU A 557 -18.09 10.45 -0.80
C LEU A 557 -16.56 10.64 -0.93
N VAL A 558 -15.99 11.53 -0.13
CA VAL A 558 -14.53 11.77 -0.03
C VAL A 558 -14.09 11.23 1.32
N GLU A 559 -13.62 9.99 1.38
CA GLU A 559 -13.51 9.23 2.63
C GLU A 559 -12.19 8.46 2.75
N ASN A 560 -11.63 8.42 3.97
CA ASN A 560 -10.47 7.59 4.33
C ASN A 560 -10.86 6.09 4.43
N ARG A 561 -12.11 5.86 4.84
CA ARG A 561 -12.70 4.53 5.05
C ARG A 561 -14.21 4.61 4.77
N PRO A 562 -14.89 3.49 4.48
CA PRO A 562 -16.31 3.53 4.15
C PRO A 562 -17.17 3.93 5.36
N ARG A 563 -17.67 5.16 5.35
CA ARG A 563 -18.59 5.67 6.39
C ARG A 563 -20.02 5.19 6.08
N ILE A 564 -20.76 4.81 7.11
CA ILE A 564 -22.14 4.32 6.93
C ILE A 564 -23.03 5.47 6.47
N VAL A 565 -23.64 5.29 5.30
CA VAL A 565 -24.44 6.30 4.60
C VAL A 565 -25.88 5.83 4.30
N ARG A 566 -26.30 4.68 4.82
CA ARG A 566 -27.61 4.03 4.51
C ARG A 566 -28.81 4.97 4.63
N ASP A 567 -28.79 5.90 5.59
CA ASP A 567 -29.93 6.77 5.90
C ASP A 567 -30.08 7.96 4.93
N ILE A 568 -29.11 8.15 4.02
CA ILE A 568 -29.09 9.28 3.07
C ILE A 568 -29.04 8.83 1.60
N VAL A 569 -28.64 7.60 1.31
CA VAL A 569 -28.44 7.11 -0.07
C VAL A 569 -29.74 7.04 -0.84
N ASP A 570 -30.83 6.54 -0.23
CA ASP A 570 -32.10 6.31 -0.95
C ASP A 570 -32.70 7.60 -1.49
N GLY A 571 -32.48 8.73 -0.84
CA GLY A 571 -32.91 10.08 -1.29
C GLY A 571 -31.99 10.74 -2.31
N CYS A 572 -30.85 10.14 -2.66
CA CYS A 572 -29.94 10.65 -3.67
C CYS A 572 -30.28 10.16 -5.06
N SER A 573 -30.06 11.03 -6.07
CA SER A 573 -30.22 10.70 -7.48
C SER A 573 -28.98 10.02 -8.06
N ALA A 574 -27.81 10.34 -7.53
CA ALA A 574 -26.56 9.63 -7.82
C ALA A 574 -25.66 9.61 -6.60
N VAL A 575 -24.79 8.59 -6.52
CA VAL A 575 -23.75 8.46 -5.48
C VAL A 575 -22.43 8.12 -6.16
N VAL A 576 -21.40 8.88 -5.82
CA VAL A 576 -20.05 8.74 -6.39
C VAL A 576 -19.06 8.59 -5.23
N MET A 577 -18.28 7.51 -5.23
CA MET A 577 -17.15 7.31 -4.31
C MET A 577 -15.89 7.90 -4.95
N ALA A 578 -15.36 8.94 -4.36
CA ALA A 578 -14.13 9.60 -4.81
C ALA A 578 -12.90 9.11 -4.05
N TYR A 579 -13.06 8.42 -2.91
CA TYR A 579 -11.96 8.07 -2.01
C TYR A 579 -11.20 9.33 -1.57
N GLN A 580 -9.86 9.27 -1.58
CA GLN A 580 -8.96 10.41 -1.51
C GLN A 580 -8.16 10.46 -2.82
N PRO A 581 -8.65 11.24 -3.81
CA PRO A 581 -8.20 11.15 -5.19
C PRO A 581 -6.91 11.93 -5.49
N GLY A 582 -6.31 12.60 -4.49
CA GLY A 582 -5.04 13.32 -4.63
C GLY A 582 -5.18 14.69 -5.31
N ASP A 583 -4.03 15.25 -5.73
CA ASP A 583 -3.89 16.60 -6.28
C ASP A 583 -4.84 16.94 -7.45
N PHE A 584 -5.23 15.95 -8.23
CA PHE A 584 -6.07 16.11 -9.43
C PHE A 584 -7.49 15.58 -9.25
N GLY A 585 -7.89 15.32 -8.00
CA GLY A 585 -9.19 14.75 -7.66
C GLY A 585 -10.37 15.64 -8.06
N GLY A 586 -10.24 16.97 -7.92
CA GLY A 586 -11.26 17.93 -8.35
C GLY A 586 -11.50 17.86 -9.86
N ASP A 587 -10.43 17.89 -10.64
CA ASP A 587 -10.51 17.81 -12.11
C ASP A 587 -11.04 16.45 -12.59
N ALA A 588 -10.57 15.36 -12.00
CA ALA A 588 -11.05 14.00 -12.30
C ALA A 588 -12.55 13.85 -12.04
N LEU A 589 -13.02 14.34 -10.87
CA LEU A 589 -14.43 14.29 -10.52
C LEU A 589 -15.27 15.15 -11.49
N ALA A 590 -14.81 16.35 -11.86
CA ALA A 590 -15.49 17.19 -12.83
C ALA A 590 -15.57 16.52 -14.22
N ASN A 591 -14.49 15.85 -14.68
CA ASN A 591 -14.48 15.07 -15.91
C ASN A 591 -15.53 13.95 -15.90
N ILE A 592 -15.64 13.21 -14.77
CA ILE A 592 -16.65 12.17 -14.58
C ILE A 592 -18.05 12.80 -14.58
N LEU A 593 -18.32 13.78 -13.71
CA LEU A 593 -19.67 14.35 -13.55
C LEU A 593 -20.23 14.95 -14.83
N PHE A 594 -19.40 15.56 -15.69
CA PHE A 594 -19.82 16.07 -17.00
C PHE A 594 -19.73 15.05 -18.14
N GLY A 595 -19.26 13.84 -17.87
CA GLY A 595 -19.18 12.74 -18.84
C GLY A 595 -18.10 12.92 -19.90
N ASP A 596 -17.09 13.76 -19.65
CA ASP A 596 -15.87 13.83 -20.46
C ASP A 596 -15.07 12.53 -20.32
N VAL A 597 -15.16 11.90 -19.14
CA VAL A 597 -14.66 10.55 -18.83
C VAL A 597 -15.81 9.67 -18.38
N ASN A 598 -15.86 8.43 -18.85
CA ASN A 598 -16.82 7.42 -18.43
C ASN A 598 -16.32 6.73 -17.14
N PRO A 599 -17.08 6.74 -16.01
CA PRO A 599 -16.60 6.11 -14.79
C PRO A 599 -16.32 4.63 -14.98
N SER A 600 -15.23 4.14 -14.40
CA SER A 600 -14.77 2.77 -14.55
C SER A 600 -14.19 2.15 -13.28
N GLY A 601 -14.17 2.91 -12.17
CA GLY A 601 -13.75 2.42 -10.87
C GLY A 601 -14.68 1.33 -10.33
N LYS A 602 -14.12 0.38 -9.57
CA LYS A 602 -14.85 -0.67 -8.85
C LYS A 602 -14.40 -0.68 -7.39
N LEU A 603 -15.32 -0.91 -6.45
CA LEU A 603 -14.98 -0.97 -5.02
C LEU A 603 -13.97 -2.10 -4.74
N PRO A 604 -12.79 -1.81 -4.17
CA PRO A 604 -11.84 -2.83 -3.74
C PRO A 604 -12.16 -3.39 -2.34
N PHE A 605 -13.34 -3.14 -1.85
CA PHE A 605 -13.86 -3.60 -0.56
C PHE A 605 -15.39 -3.69 -0.58
N THR A 606 -15.92 -4.49 0.33
CA THR A 606 -17.34 -4.53 0.65
C THR A 606 -17.72 -3.30 1.47
N TYR A 607 -18.58 -2.43 0.95
CA TYR A 607 -19.03 -1.22 1.63
C TYR A 607 -20.08 -1.56 2.70
N PRO A 608 -19.84 -1.30 4.00
CA PRO A 608 -20.75 -1.71 5.07
C PRO A 608 -22.05 -0.89 5.07
N LYS A 609 -23.16 -1.57 5.29
CA LYS A 609 -24.47 -0.93 5.52
C LYS A 609 -24.72 -0.66 7.01
N PHE A 610 -24.16 -1.49 7.88
CA PHE A 610 -24.35 -1.46 9.33
C PHE A 610 -23.03 -1.59 10.05
N GLN A 611 -22.94 -1.03 11.25
CA GLN A 611 -21.74 -1.10 12.09
C GLN A 611 -21.32 -2.54 12.43
N VAL A 612 -22.27 -3.45 12.55
CA VAL A 612 -22.02 -4.87 12.88
C VAL A 612 -21.81 -5.73 11.65
N GLY A 613 -22.28 -5.31 10.49
CA GLY A 613 -22.22 -6.08 9.24
C GLY A 613 -20.96 -5.75 8.41
N THR A 614 -19.77 -5.95 8.96
CA THR A 614 -18.50 -5.62 8.28
C THR A 614 -17.86 -6.81 7.57
N SER A 615 -18.60 -7.90 7.34
CA SER A 615 -18.13 -9.08 6.60
C SER A 615 -17.62 -8.70 5.21
N THR A 616 -16.61 -9.44 4.76
CA THR A 616 -15.99 -9.25 3.45
C THR A 616 -16.69 -10.08 2.37
N TYR A 617 -16.44 -9.80 1.10
CA TYR A 617 -17.08 -10.49 -0.03
C TYR A 617 -16.82 -12.00 -0.04
N ASP A 618 -15.70 -12.46 0.53
CA ASP A 618 -15.29 -13.85 0.64
C ASP A 618 -15.72 -14.54 1.96
N HIS A 619 -16.80 -14.02 2.54
CA HIS A 619 -17.42 -14.55 3.76
C HIS A 619 -17.78 -16.04 3.64
N LYS A 620 -18.24 -16.63 4.74
CA LYS A 620 -18.65 -18.04 4.77
C LYS A 620 -20.15 -18.18 4.50
N TYR A 621 -20.57 -19.34 3.99
CA TYR A 621 -22.00 -19.62 3.74
C TYR A 621 -22.88 -19.44 4.98
N THR A 622 -22.33 -19.70 6.18
CA THR A 622 -23.04 -19.51 7.45
C THR A 622 -23.41 -18.06 7.74
N GLU A 623 -22.72 -17.08 7.13
CA GLU A 623 -23.05 -15.65 7.26
C GLU A 623 -24.19 -15.20 6.37
N THR A 624 -24.57 -16.01 5.38
CA THR A 624 -25.72 -15.77 4.49
C THR A 624 -26.92 -16.61 4.84
N PHE A 625 -26.76 -17.56 5.75
CA PHE A 625 -27.74 -18.57 6.05
C PHE A 625 -28.68 -18.12 7.17
N ASP A 626 -29.83 -17.56 6.81
CA ASP A 626 -31.00 -17.51 7.69
C ASP A 626 -32.28 -17.52 6.86
N LYS A 627 -32.77 -18.71 6.58
CA LYS A 627 -34.03 -18.89 5.88
C LYS A 627 -35.26 -18.62 6.77
N ASP A 628 -35.12 -18.78 8.09
CA ASP A 628 -36.23 -18.86 9.02
C ASP A 628 -36.54 -17.52 9.72
N PHE A 629 -35.49 -16.68 9.93
CA PHE A 629 -35.61 -15.44 10.72
C PHE A 629 -35.35 -14.16 9.92
N GLY A 630 -34.92 -14.26 8.65
CA GLY A 630 -34.74 -13.11 7.75
C GLY A 630 -33.51 -12.23 8.02
N ASN A 631 -32.67 -12.57 9.00
CA ASN A 631 -31.46 -11.84 9.32
C ASN A 631 -30.25 -12.48 8.65
N LYS A 632 -29.45 -11.69 7.95
CA LYS A 632 -28.20 -12.13 7.32
C LYS A 632 -27.06 -11.30 7.88
N ALA A 633 -25.95 -11.95 8.21
CA ALA A 633 -24.74 -11.23 8.63
C ALA A 633 -24.13 -10.45 7.46
N PHE A 634 -24.14 -11.02 6.27
CA PHE A 634 -23.71 -10.32 5.05
C PHE A 634 -24.85 -9.52 4.43
N GLN A 635 -24.86 -8.22 4.70
CA GLN A 635 -25.79 -7.24 4.12
C GLN A 635 -25.03 -5.93 3.81
N PRO A 636 -24.23 -5.88 2.74
CA PRO A 636 -23.49 -4.68 2.39
C PRO A 636 -24.41 -3.58 1.82
N GLN A 637 -23.93 -2.34 1.84
CA GLN A 637 -24.49 -1.25 1.05
C GLN A 637 -24.18 -1.48 -0.43
N TRP A 638 -22.92 -1.79 -0.74
CA TRP A 638 -22.43 -2.22 -2.05
C TRP A 638 -21.36 -3.30 -1.88
N GLU A 639 -21.33 -4.27 -2.80
CA GLU A 639 -20.39 -5.38 -2.76
C GLU A 639 -19.00 -5.01 -3.29
N PHE A 640 -17.99 -5.79 -2.93
CA PHE A 640 -16.68 -5.78 -3.58
C PHE A 640 -16.80 -5.97 -5.10
N GLY A 641 -16.06 -5.21 -5.88
CA GLY A 641 -16.12 -5.23 -7.33
C GLY A 641 -17.29 -4.46 -7.93
N TYR A 642 -18.17 -3.87 -7.10
CA TYR A 642 -19.29 -3.06 -7.57
C TYR A 642 -18.83 -1.69 -8.08
N GLY A 643 -19.47 -1.23 -9.14
CA GLY A 643 -19.25 0.08 -9.74
C GLY A 643 -19.98 0.16 -11.07
N LEU A 644 -20.69 1.26 -11.31
CA LEU A 644 -21.47 1.52 -12.52
C LEU A 644 -20.65 2.29 -13.56
N SER A 645 -21.11 2.24 -14.78
CA SER A 645 -20.62 3.04 -15.90
C SER A 645 -21.80 3.73 -16.58
N TYR A 646 -21.55 4.77 -17.36
CA TYR A 646 -22.57 5.36 -18.27
C TYR A 646 -22.91 4.42 -19.43
N SER A 647 -22.16 3.31 -19.56
CA SER A 647 -22.36 2.26 -20.54
C SER A 647 -22.78 0.98 -19.83
N ASN A 648 -23.84 0.32 -20.30
CA ASN A 648 -24.27 -0.97 -19.73
C ASN A 648 -23.51 -2.12 -20.40
N VAL A 649 -22.32 -2.43 -19.92
CA VAL A 649 -21.48 -3.53 -20.43
C VAL A 649 -22.17 -4.88 -20.20
N GLN A 650 -22.15 -5.74 -21.21
CA GLN A 650 -22.77 -7.06 -21.18
C GLN A 650 -21.73 -8.16 -21.27
N TYR A 651 -21.96 -9.24 -20.52
CA TYR A 651 -21.11 -10.43 -20.50
C TYR A 651 -21.87 -11.61 -21.12
N GLU A 652 -21.22 -12.33 -22.04
CA GLU A 652 -21.82 -13.45 -22.79
C GLU A 652 -20.82 -14.58 -22.94
N ASN A 653 -21.31 -15.80 -23.25
CA ASN A 653 -20.52 -16.93 -23.69
C ASN A 653 -19.35 -17.30 -22.76
N LEU A 654 -19.56 -17.33 -21.44
CA LEU A 654 -18.55 -17.83 -20.50
C LEU A 654 -18.24 -19.30 -20.82
N GLN A 655 -16.96 -19.61 -21.00
CA GLN A 655 -16.43 -20.95 -21.19
C GLN A 655 -15.28 -21.18 -20.21
N VAL A 656 -15.34 -22.30 -19.47
CA VAL A 656 -14.29 -22.71 -18.55
C VAL A 656 -13.90 -24.15 -18.89
N SER A 657 -12.61 -24.38 -19.07
CA SER A 657 -12.06 -25.71 -19.39
C SER A 657 -10.79 -25.95 -18.59
N TYR A 658 -10.50 -27.22 -18.31
CA TYR A 658 -9.28 -27.65 -17.63
C TYR A 658 -8.45 -28.53 -18.56
N GLU A 659 -7.19 -28.20 -18.71
CA GLU A 659 -6.21 -29.07 -19.32
C GLU A 659 -5.55 -29.94 -18.25
N SER A 660 -5.48 -31.26 -18.51
CA SER A 660 -4.92 -32.23 -17.57
C SER A 660 -3.47 -31.89 -17.20
N GLU A 661 -3.00 -32.39 -16.04
CA GLU A 661 -1.61 -32.21 -15.59
C GLU A 661 -0.56 -32.61 -16.60
N ALA A 662 -0.85 -33.65 -17.41
CA ALA A 662 0.01 -34.09 -18.52
C ALA A 662 0.21 -32.99 -19.60
N MET A 663 -0.67 -32.00 -19.65
CA MET A 663 -0.63 -30.86 -20.58
C MET A 663 -0.39 -29.50 -19.89
N GLY A 664 -0.09 -29.49 -18.58
CA GLY A 664 0.23 -28.26 -17.85
C GLY A 664 -0.65 -27.94 -16.64
N GLY A 665 -1.83 -28.56 -16.52
CA GLY A 665 -2.73 -28.39 -15.37
C GLY A 665 -3.39 -27.00 -15.28
N GLU A 666 -3.60 -26.35 -16.42
CA GLU A 666 -4.14 -24.99 -16.51
C GLU A 666 -5.67 -24.99 -16.66
N ILE A 667 -6.29 -23.98 -16.09
CA ILE A 667 -7.73 -23.70 -16.20
C ILE A 667 -7.88 -22.46 -17.07
N PHE A 668 -8.48 -22.66 -18.27
CA PHE A 668 -8.74 -21.58 -19.20
C PHE A 668 -10.15 -21.05 -19.02
N ILE A 669 -10.27 -19.73 -18.90
CA ILE A 669 -11.53 -19.03 -18.73
C ILE A 669 -11.63 -18.02 -19.86
N ARG A 670 -12.71 -18.12 -20.63
CA ARG A 670 -12.98 -17.26 -21.77
C ARG A 670 -14.38 -16.65 -21.65
N VAL A 671 -14.49 -15.35 -21.87
CA VAL A 671 -15.76 -14.63 -21.81
C VAL A 671 -15.80 -13.55 -22.88
N ASP A 672 -16.97 -13.35 -23.48
CA ASP A 672 -17.23 -12.24 -24.38
C ASP A 672 -17.76 -11.03 -23.59
N VAL A 673 -17.15 -9.86 -23.80
CA VAL A 673 -17.56 -8.59 -23.19
C VAL A 673 -17.98 -7.62 -24.29
N LEU A 674 -19.20 -7.12 -24.20
CA LEU A 674 -19.82 -6.25 -25.21
C LEU A 674 -20.12 -4.87 -24.61
N ASN A 675 -19.66 -3.84 -25.30
CA ASN A 675 -20.12 -2.46 -25.08
C ASN A 675 -21.27 -2.12 -26.05
N PRO A 676 -22.53 -2.14 -25.63
CA PRO A 676 -23.66 -1.85 -26.51
C PRO A 676 -23.89 -0.34 -26.74
N SER A 677 -23.16 0.54 -26.03
CA SER A 677 -23.35 1.98 -26.03
C SER A 677 -22.61 2.71 -27.16
N GLU A 678 -22.90 4.01 -27.31
CA GLU A 678 -22.21 4.92 -28.23
C GLU A 678 -20.98 5.60 -27.60
N ARG A 679 -20.62 5.24 -26.35
CA ARG A 679 -19.45 5.77 -25.64
C ARG A 679 -18.40 4.67 -25.48
N SER A 680 -17.12 5.03 -25.53
CA SER A 680 -16.06 4.13 -25.09
C SER A 680 -16.20 3.84 -23.59
N VAL A 681 -15.82 2.65 -23.17
CA VAL A 681 -15.87 2.22 -21.76
C VAL A 681 -14.59 1.45 -21.40
N LYS A 682 -14.09 1.70 -20.21
CA LYS A 682 -13.11 0.82 -19.56
C LYS A 682 -13.87 -0.09 -18.58
N GLU A 683 -13.62 -1.39 -18.65
CA GLU A 683 -14.29 -2.37 -17.79
C GLU A 683 -13.26 -3.24 -17.09
N SER A 684 -13.48 -3.50 -15.80
CA SER A 684 -12.71 -4.45 -15.02
C SER A 684 -13.39 -5.80 -15.02
N VAL A 685 -12.84 -6.75 -15.79
CA VAL A 685 -13.33 -8.12 -15.86
C VAL A 685 -12.76 -8.90 -14.69
N LEU A 686 -13.61 -9.29 -13.73
CA LEU A 686 -13.23 -10.00 -12.51
C LEU A 686 -13.62 -11.47 -12.61
N VAL A 687 -12.71 -12.36 -12.28
CA VAL A 687 -12.92 -13.82 -12.26
C VAL A 687 -12.90 -14.30 -10.82
N PHE A 688 -14.02 -14.84 -10.34
CA PHE A 688 -14.11 -15.46 -9.03
C PHE A 688 -14.21 -16.97 -9.16
N ALA A 689 -13.70 -17.71 -8.18
CA ALA A 689 -13.88 -19.13 -8.03
C ALA A 689 -14.53 -19.45 -6.67
N THR A 690 -15.48 -20.39 -6.69
CA THR A 690 -16.07 -21.02 -5.52
C THR A 690 -15.66 -22.47 -5.48
N ASP A 691 -15.10 -22.93 -4.38
CA ASP A 691 -14.96 -24.36 -4.09
C ASP A 691 -16.25 -24.83 -3.45
N GLU A 692 -16.95 -25.81 -4.06
CA GLU A 692 -18.26 -26.25 -3.58
C GLU A 692 -18.16 -27.01 -2.26
N VAL A 693 -17.09 -27.79 -2.06
CA VAL A 693 -16.88 -28.63 -0.86
C VAL A 693 -15.41 -28.78 -0.58
N ALA A 694 -14.96 -28.34 0.59
CA ALA A 694 -13.58 -28.47 1.05
C ALA A 694 -13.49 -29.07 2.46
N SER A 695 -12.29 -29.54 2.85
CA SER A 695 -12.03 -30.10 4.19
C SER A 695 -12.07 -29.08 5.32
N ILE A 696 -12.07 -27.77 5.00
CA ILE A 696 -12.41 -26.65 5.88
C ILE A 696 -13.57 -25.87 5.24
N THR A 697 -14.30 -25.07 6.03
CA THR A 697 -15.43 -24.28 5.50
C THR A 697 -14.94 -23.34 4.39
N PRO A 698 -15.37 -23.54 3.12
CA PRO A 698 -14.94 -22.69 2.03
C PRO A 698 -15.58 -21.30 2.09
N SER A 699 -14.95 -20.33 1.46
CA SER A 699 -15.55 -19.02 1.20
C SER A 699 -16.60 -19.13 0.08
N VAL A 700 -17.61 -18.25 0.12
CA VAL A 700 -18.67 -18.22 -0.94
C VAL A 700 -18.08 -17.98 -2.33
N LYS A 701 -17.03 -17.21 -2.42
CA LYS A 701 -16.20 -16.99 -3.63
C LYS A 701 -14.89 -16.33 -3.26
N LYS A 702 -13.85 -16.49 -4.11
CA LYS A 702 -12.56 -15.78 -4.00
C LYS A 702 -12.15 -15.24 -5.36
N LEU A 703 -11.64 -14.02 -5.43
CA LEU A 703 -11.07 -13.45 -6.66
C LEU A 703 -9.80 -14.22 -7.04
N LYS A 704 -9.70 -14.62 -8.31
CA LYS A 704 -8.57 -15.40 -8.83
C LYS A 704 -7.84 -14.72 -9.98
N ALA A 705 -8.54 -13.89 -10.75
CA ALA A 705 -7.94 -13.08 -11.79
C ALA A 705 -8.76 -11.83 -12.04
N PHE A 706 -8.14 -10.81 -12.60
CA PHE A 706 -8.81 -9.65 -13.15
C PHE A 706 -8.02 -9.02 -14.29
N GLN A 707 -8.72 -8.31 -15.17
CA GLN A 707 -8.10 -7.54 -16.25
C GLN A 707 -8.93 -6.29 -16.54
N LYS A 708 -8.27 -5.13 -16.61
CA LYS A 708 -8.87 -3.91 -17.15
C LYS A 708 -8.80 -3.94 -18.67
N ILE A 709 -9.94 -3.74 -19.34
CA ILE A 709 -10.02 -3.66 -20.80
C ILE A 709 -10.68 -2.36 -21.23
N GLU A 710 -10.37 -1.92 -22.43
CA GLU A 710 -11.06 -0.80 -23.08
C GLU A 710 -11.85 -1.32 -24.29
N LEU A 711 -13.09 -0.83 -24.42
CA LEU A 711 -14.01 -1.19 -25.50
C LEU A 711 -14.50 0.09 -26.18
N ALA A 712 -14.28 0.19 -27.48
CA ALA A 712 -14.89 1.23 -28.31
C ALA A 712 -16.41 1.08 -28.33
N PRO A 713 -17.15 2.11 -28.82
CA PRO A 713 -18.59 1.99 -29.05
C PRO A 713 -18.96 0.77 -29.88
N LYS A 714 -19.97 0.01 -29.44
CA LYS A 714 -20.45 -1.23 -30.11
C LYS A 714 -19.44 -2.36 -30.22
N GLN A 715 -18.28 -2.23 -29.58
CA GLN A 715 -17.25 -3.26 -29.65
C GLN A 715 -17.59 -4.45 -28.76
N LYS A 716 -17.39 -5.66 -29.32
CA LYS A 716 -17.33 -6.93 -28.60
C LYS A 716 -15.87 -7.39 -28.55
N ARG A 717 -15.41 -7.83 -27.39
CA ARG A 717 -14.05 -8.38 -27.18
C ARG A 717 -14.14 -9.66 -26.36
N THR A 718 -13.44 -10.68 -26.80
CA THR A 718 -13.23 -11.88 -25.99
C THR A 718 -12.05 -11.62 -25.05
N VAL A 719 -12.24 -11.92 -23.76
CA VAL A 719 -11.22 -11.84 -22.72
C VAL A 719 -10.91 -13.25 -22.26
N GLU A 720 -9.62 -13.55 -22.13
CA GLU A 720 -9.13 -14.86 -21.77
C GLU A 720 -8.24 -14.76 -20.53
N PHE A 721 -8.40 -15.73 -19.63
CA PHE A 721 -7.57 -15.90 -18.43
C PHE A 721 -7.05 -17.32 -18.37
N SER A 722 -5.85 -17.49 -17.84
CA SER A 722 -5.30 -18.77 -17.43
C SER A 722 -4.97 -18.70 -15.95
N ILE A 723 -5.46 -19.67 -15.18
CA ILE A 723 -5.12 -19.87 -13.77
C ILE A 723 -4.71 -21.32 -13.57
N SER A 724 -3.79 -21.55 -12.63
CA SER A 724 -3.29 -22.90 -12.34
C SER A 724 -4.05 -23.55 -11.19
N LYS A 725 -3.87 -24.85 -10.98
CA LYS A 725 -4.32 -25.54 -9.76
C LYS A 725 -3.73 -24.89 -8.49
N GLU A 726 -2.51 -24.36 -8.57
CA GLU A 726 -1.87 -23.68 -7.44
C GLU A 726 -2.69 -22.47 -6.95
N ASP A 727 -3.35 -21.75 -7.89
CA ASP A 727 -4.20 -20.60 -7.58
C ASP A 727 -5.51 -21.02 -6.88
N LEU A 728 -5.91 -22.29 -6.98
CA LEU A 728 -7.08 -22.83 -6.28
C LEU A 728 -6.77 -23.40 -4.91
N LYS A 729 -5.49 -23.55 -4.54
CA LYS A 729 -5.10 -23.97 -3.20
C LYS A 729 -5.67 -23.05 -2.13
N PHE A 730 -5.92 -23.64 -0.97
CA PHE A 730 -6.28 -22.96 0.27
C PHE A 730 -5.42 -23.48 1.42
N ILE A 731 -5.41 -22.79 2.55
CA ILE A 731 -4.65 -23.21 3.72
C ILE A 731 -5.48 -24.20 4.52
N GLY A 732 -5.03 -25.45 4.58
CA GLY A 732 -5.69 -26.56 5.26
C GLY A 732 -5.55 -26.52 6.78
N LYS A 733 -6.04 -27.59 7.44
CA LYS A 733 -6.12 -27.71 8.91
C LYS A 733 -4.76 -27.65 9.62
N ASP A 734 -3.70 -28.05 8.95
CA ASP A 734 -2.31 -28.04 9.42
C ASP A 734 -1.55 -26.76 9.06
N ALA A 735 -2.28 -25.73 8.62
CA ALA A 735 -1.76 -24.45 8.15
C ALA A 735 -0.80 -24.57 6.93
N GLN A 736 -0.99 -25.61 6.12
CA GLN A 736 -0.25 -25.82 4.86
C GLN A 736 -1.16 -25.61 3.64
N PRO A 737 -0.61 -25.13 2.51
CA PRO A 737 -1.38 -24.99 1.28
C PRO A 737 -1.72 -26.35 0.68
N ILE A 738 -2.99 -26.62 0.44
CA ILE A 738 -3.49 -27.85 -0.16
C ILE A 738 -4.44 -27.56 -1.33
N PHE A 739 -4.45 -28.43 -2.29
CA PHE A 739 -5.46 -28.53 -3.34
C PHE A 739 -6.30 -29.80 -3.07
N GLU A 740 -7.61 -29.69 -3.16
CA GLU A 740 -8.53 -30.82 -3.07
C GLU A 740 -9.28 -30.95 -4.40
N PRO A 741 -9.25 -32.15 -5.04
CA PRO A 741 -10.06 -32.40 -6.23
C PRO A 741 -11.54 -32.25 -5.94
N GLY A 742 -12.28 -31.69 -6.86
CA GLY A 742 -13.70 -31.44 -6.59
C GLY A 742 -14.37 -30.60 -7.67
N ALA A 743 -15.54 -30.12 -7.32
CA ALA A 743 -16.34 -29.25 -8.15
C ALA A 743 -16.13 -27.78 -7.77
N PHE A 744 -15.82 -26.99 -8.79
CA PHE A 744 -15.61 -25.54 -8.67
C PHE A 744 -16.63 -24.79 -9.53
N GLN A 745 -17.08 -23.61 -9.06
CA GLN A 745 -17.86 -22.70 -9.87
C GLN A 745 -17.02 -21.45 -10.17
N PHE A 746 -16.98 -21.07 -11.44
CA PHE A 746 -16.30 -19.87 -11.90
C PHE A 746 -17.34 -18.81 -12.26
N HIS A 747 -17.16 -17.56 -11.75
CA HIS A 747 -18.08 -16.46 -11.94
C HIS A 747 -17.38 -15.31 -12.65
N VAL A 748 -18.01 -14.80 -13.72
CA VAL A 748 -17.54 -13.60 -14.45
C VAL A 748 -18.73 -12.73 -14.79
N GLY A 749 -18.80 -11.53 -14.26
CA GLY A 749 -20.01 -10.70 -14.32
C GLY A 749 -21.20 -11.42 -13.67
N SER A 750 -22.27 -11.59 -14.43
CA SER A 750 -23.47 -12.34 -13.99
C SER A 750 -23.46 -13.82 -14.40
N LEU A 751 -22.40 -14.27 -15.10
CA LEU A 751 -22.31 -15.62 -15.64
C LEU A 751 -21.61 -16.55 -14.66
N THR A 752 -22.02 -17.82 -14.65
CA THR A 752 -21.43 -18.87 -13.82
C THR A 752 -21.27 -20.14 -14.65
N GLN A 753 -20.13 -20.80 -14.50
CA GLN A 753 -19.89 -22.12 -15.08
C GLN A 753 -19.23 -23.04 -14.07
N ARG A 754 -19.77 -24.26 -13.95
CA ARG A 754 -19.25 -25.31 -13.08
C ARG A 754 -18.20 -26.16 -13.82
N LEU A 755 -17.12 -26.52 -13.13
CA LEU A 755 -16.05 -27.38 -13.62
C LEU A 755 -15.70 -28.41 -12.53
N ILE A 756 -15.46 -29.66 -12.92
CA ILE A 756 -14.92 -30.69 -12.04
C ILE A 756 -13.43 -30.85 -12.37
N ILE A 757 -12.58 -30.74 -11.35
CA ILE A 757 -11.13 -30.89 -11.45
C ILE A 757 -10.73 -32.12 -10.63
N GLU A 758 -10.12 -33.12 -11.29
CA GLU A 758 -9.67 -34.38 -10.68
C GLU A 758 -8.23 -34.27 -10.14
#